data_5263873cc5ef6009b308642a520a301c
#
_entry.id   5263873cc5ef6009b308642a520a301c
#
_cell.length_a   1.000
_cell.length_b   1.000
_cell.length_c   1.000
_cell.angle_alpha   90.00
_cell.angle_beta   90.00
_cell.angle_gamma   90.00
#
_symmetry.space_group_name_H-M   'P 1'
#
loop_
_entity.id
_entity.type
_entity.pdbx_description
1 polymer ?
#
loop_
_entity_poly.entity_id
_entity_poly.type
_entity_poly.pdbx_seq_one_letter_code
_entity_poly.pdbx_strand_id
1 'polypeptide(L)'
;MVTLRIYDFFARHRKLLALALAALTAVLGLLVLNLRFSEEITDFLPIGTDDRDALSVYQNISGANGLYILFSNPGNPDRTVEAIDRFEELINEKDTGGWCSSLLCRFDMGNIEEVSDFVYANVPYFLEPEDYARMDSLLASPSWIQERIARDREMLRHPDGGVVSSNLRRDPLGLFGPVLSSLRTSDNRMSFEMYGGYIFTPDMSRAVAMMDSPFGSSETEYNARLLELLDDAAAEVNAAYPDVRVSVVGGPAVAVGNARRIKTDSVIAISLSVILIILLLARTFNSVRNIILIFISIAWGMLFALGGVSIFKDSVSIIVIGISSVILGIAVNYPLHLIAHTSHQSDKRLALSEVLSPLVVGNITTIGAFLALIPLKANALRDLGTFASLLLAGTILFVLVCLPHFIKVEKTAGKGRHSKVLEFLSGLNPEKCRPLVIAVVAVTLVLAFFSFRTGFDTNLSHINYLSDEQRNELLYFEDLLTGDESHTLESVYVLSSGEDYEAALVRNAELDSIIDSLQLSGKVKARQGVSRFIVSSDEQARRLARWNSFVDRHNVDFNEVLPAAAASCGFKKGAFSAFYGLIEDFRDAEPKEPEYFSILTESVFRQNFTTLDDTGLSYVVDVLNVEPGDIREVESCFPQSFDVAGMNSALSNTLSDNFNYIGWACSLIVFFFLWFSFGSFELALISFLPMAISWLWILGLMALLGIKFNIVNVILATFIFGQGDDYTIFMTEGCQYEYKFRRPILASYKSSIIQSALIMIVGIGTLIFARHPAMKSLAQVTIIGMFSVVLMAYIIPPYLFGWLTSSKGVRRRFPITLGRLLKGVPTEPEEQVRLRYAYKGKETVSAVRSSLRMRSDEVKSMDLSGKESFEWKEEGYGELSILLALTHPGVKVKALCRNEEKMLIASISAADFVDNLEFKLDK
;
A
#
# COMPACT_ATOMS: atom_id res chain seq x y z
N MET A 1 27.06 -28.33 3.82
CA MET A 1 27.70 -29.45 3.04
C MET A 1 27.23 -29.51 1.57
N VAL A 2 25.93 -29.38 1.25
CA VAL A 2 25.43 -29.46 -0.14
C VAL A 2 26.01 -28.34 -1.01
N THR A 3 26.00 -27.12 -0.56
CA THR A 3 26.49 -25.94 -1.31
C THR A 3 27.97 -26.06 -1.67
N LEU A 4 28.80 -26.57 -0.76
CA LEU A 4 30.22 -26.79 -1.03
C LEU A 4 30.45 -27.91 -2.05
N ARG A 5 29.61 -28.96 -2.07
CA ARG A 5 29.63 -29.98 -3.12
C ARG A 5 29.24 -29.43 -4.48
N ILE A 6 28.23 -28.55 -4.51
CA ILE A 6 27.80 -27.82 -5.73
C ILE A 6 28.95 -26.94 -6.23
N TYR A 7 29.61 -26.19 -5.34
CA TYR A 7 30.78 -25.41 -5.68
C TYR A 7 31.90 -26.28 -6.28
N ASP A 8 32.27 -27.38 -5.61
CA ASP A 8 33.32 -28.29 -6.08
C ASP A 8 32.96 -28.93 -7.43
N PHE A 9 31.69 -29.25 -7.70
CA PHE A 9 31.21 -29.75 -8.98
C PHE A 9 31.36 -28.70 -10.09
N PHE A 10 30.88 -27.48 -9.90
CA PHE A 10 30.98 -26.44 -10.91
C PHE A 10 32.38 -25.85 -11.07
N ALA A 11 33.23 -25.96 -10.06
CA ALA A 11 34.65 -25.63 -10.20
C ALA A 11 35.33 -26.53 -11.25
N ARG A 12 34.89 -27.80 -11.37
CA ARG A 12 35.35 -28.75 -12.38
C ARG A 12 34.65 -28.60 -13.74
N HIS A 13 33.39 -28.13 -13.75
CA HIS A 13 32.53 -28.09 -14.95
C HIS A 13 32.06 -26.66 -15.28
N ARG A 14 33.00 -25.70 -15.40
CA ARG A 14 32.68 -24.26 -15.64
C ARG A 14 31.88 -23.98 -16.89
N LYS A 15 32.06 -24.76 -17.99
CA LYS A 15 31.27 -24.61 -19.22
C LYS A 15 29.80 -24.97 -19.00
N LEU A 16 29.53 -25.99 -18.20
CA LEU A 16 28.19 -26.41 -17.84
C LEU A 16 27.48 -25.33 -17.00
N LEU A 17 28.20 -24.72 -16.05
CA LEU A 17 27.66 -23.59 -15.28
C LEU A 17 27.27 -22.42 -16.19
N ALA A 18 28.16 -22.02 -17.12
CA ALA A 18 27.89 -20.92 -18.05
C ALA A 18 26.67 -21.22 -18.95
N LEU A 19 26.56 -22.47 -19.47
CA LEU A 19 25.44 -22.90 -20.29
C LEU A 19 24.11 -22.89 -19.50
N ALA A 20 24.13 -23.46 -18.30
CA ALA A 20 22.95 -23.52 -17.43
C ALA A 20 22.48 -22.10 -17.05
N LEU A 21 23.43 -21.21 -16.69
CA LEU A 21 23.12 -19.83 -16.39
C LEU A 21 22.54 -19.09 -17.60
N ALA A 22 23.13 -19.24 -18.79
CA ALA A 22 22.63 -18.62 -20.01
C ALA A 22 21.23 -19.13 -20.38
N ALA A 23 20.99 -20.43 -20.30
CA ALA A 23 19.69 -21.02 -20.60
C ALA A 23 18.61 -20.53 -19.62
N LEU A 24 18.90 -20.51 -18.32
CA LEU A 24 17.97 -20.02 -17.31
C LEU A 24 17.69 -18.51 -17.47
N THR A 25 18.73 -17.72 -17.76
CA THR A 25 18.56 -16.27 -18.04
C THR A 25 17.69 -16.03 -19.27
N ALA A 26 17.85 -16.82 -20.33
CA ALA A 26 17.01 -16.70 -21.53
C ALA A 26 15.54 -17.05 -21.25
N VAL A 27 15.28 -18.12 -20.48
CA VAL A 27 13.92 -18.52 -20.08
C VAL A 27 13.27 -17.42 -19.23
N LEU A 28 13.98 -16.91 -18.23
CA LEU A 28 13.48 -15.83 -17.39
C LEU A 28 13.21 -14.55 -18.20
N GLY A 29 14.10 -14.23 -19.15
CA GLY A 29 13.92 -13.09 -20.04
C GLY A 29 12.67 -13.20 -20.91
N LEU A 30 12.37 -14.40 -21.44
CA LEU A 30 11.15 -14.64 -22.22
C LEU A 30 9.88 -14.49 -21.35
N LEU A 31 9.93 -14.98 -20.11
CA LEU A 31 8.80 -14.85 -19.17
C LEU A 31 8.47 -13.38 -18.85
N VAL A 32 9.49 -12.56 -18.69
CA VAL A 32 9.32 -11.12 -18.38
C VAL A 32 8.62 -10.35 -19.51
N LEU A 33 8.75 -10.78 -20.78
CA LEU A 33 8.12 -10.10 -21.92
C LEU A 33 6.58 -10.14 -21.87
N ASN A 34 5.99 -11.07 -21.11
CA ASN A 34 4.54 -11.21 -20.98
C ASN A 34 3.99 -10.42 -19.79
N LEU A 35 4.85 -9.84 -18.92
CA LEU A 35 4.42 -9.15 -17.71
C LEU A 35 3.95 -7.73 -18.03
N ARG A 36 2.75 -7.38 -17.58
CA ARG A 36 2.19 -6.03 -17.65
C ARG A 36 2.44 -5.28 -16.33
N PHE A 37 2.43 -3.95 -16.39
CA PHE A 37 2.57 -3.12 -15.19
C PHE A 37 1.27 -2.35 -14.97
N SER A 38 0.70 -2.47 -13.75
CA SER A 38 -0.45 -1.67 -13.33
C SER A 38 0.01 -0.45 -12.53
N GLU A 39 -0.68 0.67 -12.69
CA GLU A 39 -0.33 1.94 -12.03
C GLU A 39 -1.34 2.33 -10.95
N GLU A 40 -2.14 1.38 -10.45
CA GLU A 40 -3.22 1.63 -9.51
C GLU A 40 -2.69 1.82 -8.07
N ILE A 41 -2.95 3.00 -7.49
CA ILE A 41 -2.67 3.27 -6.07
C ILE A 41 -3.64 2.50 -5.16
N THR A 42 -4.84 2.24 -5.65
CA THR A 42 -5.87 1.48 -4.94
C THR A 42 -5.44 0.07 -4.57
N ASP A 43 -4.48 -0.52 -5.29
CA ASP A 43 -3.88 -1.81 -4.96
C ASP A 43 -3.22 -1.88 -3.57
N PHE A 44 -2.87 -0.73 -3.00
CA PHE A 44 -2.34 -0.65 -1.63
C PHE A 44 -3.43 -0.68 -0.56
N LEU A 45 -4.69 -0.43 -0.94
CA LEU A 45 -5.78 -0.40 0.02
C LEU A 45 -6.06 -1.82 0.55
N PRO A 46 -6.06 -2.01 1.87
CA PRO A 46 -6.32 -3.32 2.46
C PRO A 46 -7.83 -3.59 2.58
N ILE A 47 -8.54 -3.55 1.45
CA ILE A 47 -9.98 -3.61 1.36
C ILE A 47 -10.42 -5.04 1.04
N GLY A 48 -11.54 -5.49 1.65
CA GLY A 48 -12.21 -6.75 1.29
C GLY A 48 -12.86 -6.66 -0.10
N THR A 49 -13.37 -7.77 -0.61
CA THR A 49 -14.08 -7.79 -1.92
C THR A 49 -15.30 -6.86 -1.90
N ASP A 50 -16.14 -6.95 -0.89
CA ASP A 50 -17.36 -6.15 -0.76
C ASP A 50 -17.06 -4.65 -0.58
N ASP A 51 -16.05 -4.31 0.23
CA ASP A 51 -15.60 -2.94 0.42
C ASP A 51 -14.91 -2.39 -0.86
N ARG A 52 -14.34 -3.28 -1.68
CA ARG A 52 -13.71 -2.91 -2.95
C ARG A 52 -14.76 -2.52 -3.98
N ASP A 53 -15.85 -3.27 -4.09
CA ASP A 53 -16.97 -2.94 -4.96
C ASP A 53 -17.59 -1.59 -4.55
N ALA A 54 -17.81 -1.36 -3.25
CA ALA A 54 -18.28 -0.09 -2.72
C ALA A 54 -17.33 1.08 -3.07
N LEU A 55 -16.02 0.88 -2.94
CA LEU A 55 -15.04 1.90 -3.33
C LEU A 55 -15.04 2.14 -4.83
N SER A 56 -15.14 1.08 -5.65
CA SER A 56 -15.17 1.20 -7.11
C SER A 56 -16.45 1.91 -7.56
N VAL A 57 -17.60 1.57 -6.96
CA VAL A 57 -18.87 2.29 -7.18
C VAL A 57 -18.70 3.75 -6.80
N TYR A 58 -18.15 4.05 -5.61
CA TYR A 58 -17.92 5.42 -5.16
C TYR A 58 -17.03 6.20 -6.14
N GLN A 59 -15.95 5.61 -6.61
CA GLN A 59 -15.04 6.24 -7.58
C GLN A 59 -15.76 6.58 -8.89
N ASN A 60 -16.66 5.71 -9.36
CA ASN A 60 -17.40 5.93 -10.59
C ASN A 60 -18.47 7.03 -10.45
N ILE A 61 -19.16 7.08 -9.31
CA ILE A 61 -20.29 8.01 -9.10
C ILE A 61 -19.88 9.35 -8.49
N SER A 62 -18.80 9.41 -7.73
CA SER A 62 -18.36 10.63 -7.00
C SER A 62 -17.70 11.69 -7.88
N GLY A 63 -17.73 11.51 -9.20
CA GLY A 63 -16.98 12.37 -10.11
C GLY A 63 -15.47 12.18 -10.02
N ALA A 64 -15.00 11.03 -9.53
CA ALA A 64 -13.57 10.69 -9.49
C ALA A 64 -12.95 10.67 -10.90
N ASN A 65 -13.76 10.46 -11.94
CA ASN A 65 -13.37 10.58 -13.34
C ASN A 65 -13.51 12.01 -13.88
N GLY A 66 -14.06 12.94 -13.07
CA GLY A 66 -14.27 14.35 -13.44
C GLY A 66 -12.95 15.09 -13.58
N LEU A 67 -12.85 15.87 -14.63
CA LEU A 67 -11.82 16.86 -14.87
C LEU A 67 -12.46 18.23 -14.85
N TYR A 68 -11.91 19.14 -14.10
CA TYR A 68 -12.35 20.51 -13.98
C TYR A 68 -11.28 21.41 -14.59
N ILE A 69 -11.66 22.18 -15.57
CA ILE A 69 -10.81 23.18 -16.22
C ILE A 69 -11.17 24.53 -15.60
N LEU A 70 -10.23 25.12 -14.91
CA LEU A 70 -10.40 26.33 -14.13
C LEU A 70 -9.76 27.50 -14.86
N PHE A 71 -10.53 28.55 -15.10
CA PHE A 71 -10.09 29.79 -15.72
C PHE A 71 -10.10 30.89 -14.68
N SER A 72 -8.95 31.26 -14.16
CA SER A 72 -8.80 32.26 -13.09
C SER A 72 -8.44 33.63 -13.65
N ASN A 73 -9.28 34.62 -13.44
CA ASN A 73 -9.04 36.04 -13.72
C ASN A 73 -9.80 36.91 -12.74
N PRO A 74 -9.23 37.32 -11.59
CA PRO A 74 -9.89 38.17 -10.65
C PRO A 74 -10.14 39.58 -11.25
N GLY A 75 -11.37 39.86 -11.68
CA GLY A 75 -11.84 41.21 -12.02
C GLY A 75 -12.22 41.46 -13.48
N ASN A 76 -12.15 40.50 -14.38
CA ASN A 76 -12.65 40.66 -15.76
C ASN A 76 -13.32 39.37 -16.30
N PRO A 77 -14.61 39.17 -16.02
CA PRO A 77 -15.35 37.97 -16.51
C PRO A 77 -15.41 37.88 -18.04
N ASP A 78 -15.55 39.01 -18.75
CA ASP A 78 -15.63 39.01 -20.22
C ASP A 78 -14.37 38.43 -20.84
N ARG A 79 -13.20 38.75 -20.29
CA ARG A 79 -11.92 38.25 -20.73
C ARG A 79 -11.76 36.76 -20.44
N THR A 80 -12.34 36.28 -19.34
CA THR A 80 -12.39 34.85 -19.01
C THR A 80 -13.27 34.10 -20.00
N VAL A 81 -14.39 34.64 -20.39
CA VAL A 81 -15.29 34.06 -21.41
C VAL A 81 -14.56 33.93 -22.75
N GLU A 82 -13.86 34.99 -23.24
CA GLU A 82 -13.05 34.90 -24.45
C GLU A 82 -11.99 33.77 -24.39
N ALA A 83 -11.38 33.59 -23.22
CA ALA A 83 -10.39 32.55 -23.00
C ALA A 83 -11.00 31.14 -23.03
N ILE A 84 -12.22 30.99 -22.49
CA ILE A 84 -12.97 29.71 -22.53
C ILE A 84 -13.35 29.37 -23.96
N ASP A 85 -13.90 30.34 -24.71
CA ASP A 85 -14.27 30.12 -26.11
C ASP A 85 -13.03 29.70 -26.93
N ARG A 86 -11.89 30.35 -26.72
CA ARG A 86 -10.64 29.96 -27.40
C ARG A 86 -10.14 28.58 -27.00
N PHE A 87 -10.31 28.20 -25.72
CA PHE A 87 -9.96 26.87 -25.24
C PHE A 87 -10.82 25.81 -25.93
N GLU A 88 -12.13 26.02 -25.98
CA GLU A 88 -13.08 25.12 -26.64
C GLU A 88 -12.77 24.94 -28.14
N GLU A 89 -12.44 26.03 -28.84
CA GLU A 89 -12.01 25.98 -30.24
C GLU A 89 -10.75 25.12 -30.40
N LEU A 90 -9.73 25.31 -29.55
CA LEU A 90 -8.48 24.57 -29.60
C LEU A 90 -8.70 23.07 -29.33
N ILE A 91 -9.56 22.72 -28.39
CA ILE A 91 -9.91 21.32 -28.11
C ILE A 91 -10.60 20.71 -29.33
N ASN A 92 -11.57 21.39 -29.92
CA ASN A 92 -12.28 20.92 -31.11
C ASN A 92 -11.34 20.75 -32.33
N GLU A 93 -10.30 21.58 -32.46
CA GLU A 93 -9.28 21.45 -33.52
C GLU A 93 -8.31 20.28 -33.29
N LYS A 94 -7.92 20.03 -32.02
CA LYS A 94 -6.86 19.08 -31.66
C LYS A 94 -7.37 17.69 -31.30
N ASP A 95 -8.62 17.57 -30.80
CA ASP A 95 -9.18 16.29 -30.40
C ASP A 95 -9.65 15.46 -31.60
N THR A 96 -8.71 14.76 -32.20
CA THR A 96 -8.99 13.84 -33.34
C THR A 96 -9.61 12.52 -32.89
N GLY A 97 -9.57 12.22 -31.58
CA GLY A 97 -10.06 10.98 -31.01
C GLY A 97 -11.47 11.07 -30.42
N GLY A 98 -12.05 12.27 -30.33
CA GLY A 98 -13.34 12.49 -29.70
C GLY A 98 -13.35 12.24 -28.18
N TRP A 99 -12.20 12.38 -27.52
CA TRP A 99 -12.05 12.12 -26.10
C TRP A 99 -12.65 13.21 -25.21
N CYS A 100 -12.80 14.43 -25.75
CA CYS A 100 -13.34 15.58 -25.05
C CYS A 100 -14.81 15.83 -25.37
N SER A 101 -15.54 14.86 -25.88
CA SER A 101 -16.96 14.98 -26.26
C SER A 101 -17.88 15.37 -25.10
N SER A 102 -17.48 15.08 -23.87
CA SER A 102 -18.22 15.46 -22.65
C SER A 102 -17.82 16.82 -22.07
N LEU A 103 -16.96 17.59 -22.78
CA LEU A 103 -16.51 18.91 -22.31
C LEU A 103 -17.67 19.90 -22.30
N LEU A 104 -18.00 20.39 -21.11
CA LEU A 104 -19.04 21.37 -20.88
C LEU A 104 -18.39 22.70 -20.47
N CYS A 105 -18.14 23.56 -21.46
CA CYS A 105 -17.66 24.92 -21.25
C CYS A 105 -18.79 25.91 -20.97
N ARG A 106 -19.93 25.67 -21.59
CA ARG A 106 -21.12 26.54 -21.53
C ARG A 106 -22.32 25.70 -21.12
N PHE A 107 -23.12 26.24 -20.20
CA PHE A 107 -24.40 25.64 -19.84
C PHE A 107 -25.42 25.89 -20.98
N ASP A 108 -25.74 24.86 -21.71
CA ASP A 108 -26.70 24.95 -22.80
C ASP A 108 -28.10 24.91 -22.21
N MET A 109 -28.82 26.07 -22.33
CA MET A 109 -30.22 26.15 -21.96
C MET A 109 -31.08 25.19 -22.81
N GLY A 110 -30.60 24.74 -23.98
CA GLY A 110 -31.25 23.75 -24.82
C GLY A 110 -31.37 22.38 -24.16
N ASN A 111 -30.34 21.95 -23.43
CA ASN A 111 -30.37 20.68 -22.68
C ASN A 111 -31.41 20.71 -21.55
N ILE A 112 -31.61 21.85 -20.85
CA ILE A 112 -32.67 21.97 -19.85
C ILE A 112 -34.05 21.92 -20.51
N GLU A 113 -34.20 22.56 -21.66
CA GLU A 113 -35.46 22.54 -22.41
C GLU A 113 -35.74 21.10 -22.88
N GLU A 114 -34.73 20.38 -23.38
CA GLU A 114 -34.86 19.01 -23.83
C GLU A 114 -35.25 18.06 -22.68
N VAL A 115 -34.59 18.16 -21.52
CA VAL A 115 -34.95 17.39 -20.31
C VAL A 115 -36.36 17.75 -19.85
N SER A 116 -36.68 19.04 -19.81
CA SER A 116 -38.02 19.50 -19.46
C SER A 116 -39.08 18.97 -20.42
N ASP A 117 -38.78 19.01 -21.73
CA ASP A 117 -39.64 18.50 -22.80
C ASP A 117 -39.88 17.00 -22.65
N PHE A 118 -38.80 16.25 -22.38
CA PHE A 118 -38.86 14.82 -22.13
C PHE A 118 -39.72 14.50 -20.89
N VAL A 119 -39.52 15.24 -19.79
CA VAL A 119 -40.32 15.04 -18.57
C VAL A 119 -41.78 15.35 -18.79
N TYR A 120 -42.12 16.46 -19.47
CA TYR A 120 -43.53 16.79 -19.79
C TYR A 120 -44.18 15.73 -20.72
N ALA A 121 -43.39 15.22 -21.69
CA ALA A 121 -43.91 14.19 -22.59
C ALA A 121 -44.12 12.82 -21.91
N ASN A 122 -43.49 12.61 -20.76
CA ASN A 122 -43.47 11.31 -20.05
C ASN A 122 -44.01 11.38 -18.62
N VAL A 123 -44.72 12.46 -18.25
CA VAL A 123 -45.23 12.71 -16.89
C VAL A 123 -45.89 11.51 -16.22
N PRO A 124 -46.73 10.68 -16.89
CA PRO A 124 -47.39 9.54 -16.26
C PRO A 124 -46.45 8.52 -15.63
N TYR A 125 -45.22 8.40 -16.13
CA TYR A 125 -44.21 7.53 -15.50
C TYR A 125 -43.65 8.10 -14.19
N PHE A 126 -43.78 9.42 -13.94
CA PHE A 126 -43.13 10.16 -12.86
C PHE A 126 -44.06 10.58 -11.72
N LEU A 127 -45.35 10.37 -11.86
CA LEU A 127 -46.36 10.74 -10.87
C LEU A 127 -46.46 9.70 -9.74
N GLU A 128 -46.36 10.21 -8.51
CA GLU A 128 -46.49 9.44 -7.26
C GLU A 128 -47.92 9.53 -6.67
N PRO A 129 -48.29 8.66 -5.74
CA PRO A 129 -49.64 8.68 -5.12
C PRO A 129 -50.00 10.02 -4.53
N GLU A 130 -49.07 10.75 -3.94
CA GLU A 130 -49.23 12.06 -3.33
C GLU A 130 -49.62 13.14 -4.37
N ASP A 131 -49.04 13.02 -5.59
CA ASP A 131 -49.36 13.92 -6.68
C ASP A 131 -50.85 13.77 -7.11
N TYR A 132 -51.32 12.53 -7.20
CA TYR A 132 -52.72 12.25 -7.49
C TYR A 132 -53.64 12.79 -6.42
N ALA A 133 -53.31 12.60 -5.13
CA ALA A 133 -54.10 13.13 -4.03
C ALA A 133 -54.20 14.68 -4.07
N ARG A 134 -53.10 15.34 -4.44
CA ARG A 134 -53.07 16.79 -4.66
C ARG A 134 -53.90 17.20 -5.88
N MET A 135 -53.73 16.52 -7.00
CA MET A 135 -54.47 16.80 -8.23
C MET A 135 -55.98 16.59 -8.04
N ASP A 136 -56.38 15.50 -7.38
CA ASP A 136 -57.75 15.22 -6.99
C ASP A 136 -58.33 16.33 -6.11
N SER A 137 -57.55 16.81 -5.14
CA SER A 137 -57.97 17.94 -4.27
C SER A 137 -58.18 19.24 -5.03
N LEU A 138 -57.32 19.53 -6.01
CA LEU A 138 -57.44 20.73 -6.84
C LEU A 138 -58.65 20.65 -7.74
N LEU A 139 -58.87 19.52 -8.38
CA LEU A 139 -60.00 19.30 -9.30
C LEU A 139 -61.32 19.13 -8.58
N ALA A 140 -61.37 18.86 -7.28
CA ALA A 140 -62.57 18.79 -6.49
C ALA A 140 -63.30 20.16 -6.37
N SER A 141 -62.64 21.31 -6.63
CA SER A 141 -63.24 22.62 -6.61
C SER A 141 -63.93 22.97 -7.94
N PRO A 142 -65.25 23.15 -7.99
CA PRO A 142 -66.01 23.35 -9.25
C PRO A 142 -65.53 24.56 -10.06
N SER A 143 -64.94 25.60 -9.40
CA SER A 143 -64.52 26.84 -10.09
C SER A 143 -63.04 26.84 -10.46
N TRP A 144 -62.28 25.84 -9.94
CA TRP A 144 -60.81 25.88 -10.01
C TRP A 144 -60.28 25.90 -11.45
N ILE A 145 -60.82 25.04 -12.32
CA ILE A 145 -60.41 24.96 -13.74
C ILE A 145 -60.65 26.33 -14.43
N GLN A 146 -61.80 26.95 -14.18
CA GLN A 146 -62.14 28.24 -14.80
C GLN A 146 -61.25 29.38 -14.32
N GLU A 147 -60.97 29.40 -13.00
CA GLU A 147 -60.06 30.37 -12.38
C GLU A 147 -58.63 30.20 -12.84
N ARG A 148 -58.21 28.94 -13.00
CA ARG A 148 -56.83 28.63 -13.49
C ARG A 148 -56.65 29.10 -14.94
N ILE A 149 -57.57 28.74 -15.85
CA ILE A 149 -57.49 29.15 -17.24
C ILE A 149 -57.59 30.66 -17.40
N ALA A 150 -58.38 31.38 -16.55
CA ALA A 150 -58.44 32.80 -16.55
C ALA A 150 -57.11 33.43 -16.12
N ARG A 151 -56.44 32.87 -15.13
CA ARG A 151 -55.07 33.31 -14.71
C ARG A 151 -54.06 33.07 -15.82
N ASP A 152 -54.07 31.92 -16.48
CA ASP A 152 -53.15 31.60 -17.57
C ASP A 152 -53.29 32.59 -18.74
N ARG A 153 -54.52 33.00 -19.05
CA ARG A 153 -54.77 34.07 -20.01
C ARG A 153 -54.13 35.40 -19.60
N GLU A 154 -54.18 35.75 -18.32
CA GLU A 154 -53.56 36.95 -17.81
C GLU A 154 -52.04 36.88 -17.89
N MET A 155 -51.42 35.74 -17.52
CA MET A 155 -49.97 35.54 -17.68
C MET A 155 -49.51 35.69 -19.12
N LEU A 156 -50.26 35.15 -20.10
CA LEU A 156 -49.92 35.30 -21.51
C LEU A 156 -49.99 36.74 -22.04
N ARG A 157 -50.66 37.63 -21.32
CA ARG A 157 -50.71 39.07 -21.66
C ARG A 157 -49.51 39.88 -21.18
N HIS A 158 -48.71 39.31 -20.25
CA HIS A 158 -47.48 39.95 -19.82
C HIS A 158 -46.37 39.85 -20.90
N PRO A 159 -45.40 40.75 -20.94
CA PRO A 159 -44.30 40.74 -21.91
C PRO A 159 -43.55 39.41 -21.98
N ASP A 160 -43.43 38.72 -20.83
CA ASP A 160 -42.73 37.42 -20.69
C ASP A 160 -43.63 36.21 -21.02
N GLY A 161 -44.87 36.42 -21.48
CA GLY A 161 -45.84 35.37 -21.77
C GLY A 161 -45.40 34.36 -22.83
N GLY A 162 -44.46 34.76 -23.69
CA GLY A 162 -43.85 33.87 -24.68
C GLY A 162 -43.12 32.65 -24.06
N VAL A 163 -42.38 32.87 -23.01
CA VAL A 163 -41.62 31.83 -22.31
C VAL A 163 -42.56 30.81 -21.60
N VAL A 164 -43.67 31.29 -21.10
CA VAL A 164 -44.64 30.46 -20.36
C VAL A 164 -45.59 29.70 -21.30
N SER A 165 -45.72 30.14 -22.55
CA SER A 165 -46.71 29.61 -23.51
C SER A 165 -46.50 28.13 -23.84
N SER A 166 -45.27 27.62 -23.91
CA SER A 166 -44.98 26.20 -24.20
C SER A 166 -45.45 25.30 -23.05
N ASN A 167 -45.19 25.71 -21.82
CA ASN A 167 -45.58 24.98 -20.62
C ASN A 167 -47.11 24.96 -20.42
N LEU A 168 -47.78 26.07 -20.69
CA LEU A 168 -49.25 26.17 -20.62
C LEU A 168 -49.99 25.30 -21.65
N ARG A 169 -49.37 25.01 -22.81
CA ARG A 169 -49.94 24.10 -23.79
C ARG A 169 -49.93 22.63 -23.34
N ARG A 170 -48.90 22.26 -22.55
CA ARG A 170 -48.66 20.89 -22.05
C ARG A 170 -49.34 20.66 -20.70
N ASP A 171 -49.41 21.68 -19.85
CA ASP A 171 -50.01 21.65 -18.51
C ASP A 171 -50.88 22.87 -18.26
N PRO A 172 -52.04 22.98 -18.92
CA PRO A 172 -52.92 24.10 -18.78
C PRO A 172 -53.52 24.26 -17.36
N LEU A 173 -53.50 23.18 -16.60
CA LEU A 173 -54.01 23.18 -15.23
C LEU A 173 -52.91 23.35 -14.19
N GLY A 174 -51.65 23.29 -14.56
CA GLY A 174 -50.48 23.38 -13.64
C GLY A 174 -50.44 22.20 -12.67
N LEU A 175 -50.85 21.04 -13.15
CA LEU A 175 -50.89 19.82 -12.35
C LEU A 175 -49.52 19.20 -12.18
N PHE A 176 -48.61 19.37 -13.17
CA PHE A 176 -47.35 18.67 -13.28
C PHE A 176 -46.14 19.47 -12.75
N GLY A 177 -46.36 20.72 -12.31
CA GLY A 177 -45.30 21.58 -11.78
C GLY A 177 -44.41 20.97 -10.71
N PRO A 178 -44.93 20.22 -9.73
CA PRO A 178 -44.12 19.56 -8.72
C PRO A 178 -43.20 18.48 -9.24
N VAL A 179 -43.54 17.76 -10.33
CA VAL A 179 -42.63 16.79 -10.95
C VAL A 179 -41.37 17.48 -11.46
N LEU A 180 -41.53 18.66 -12.11
CA LEU A 180 -40.37 19.43 -12.56
C LEU A 180 -39.60 20.08 -11.41
N SER A 181 -40.31 20.49 -10.35
CA SER A 181 -39.62 21.06 -9.19
C SER A 181 -38.79 20.03 -8.44
N SER A 182 -39.17 18.76 -8.49
CA SER A 182 -38.40 17.70 -7.84
C SER A 182 -37.08 17.33 -8.57
N LEU A 183 -36.94 17.70 -9.85
CA LEU A 183 -35.65 17.65 -10.53
C LEU A 183 -34.65 18.68 -9.97
N ARG A 184 -35.12 19.75 -9.34
CA ARG A 184 -34.27 20.83 -8.78
C ARG A 184 -33.82 20.57 -7.36
N THR A 185 -34.23 19.47 -6.73
CA THR A 185 -33.92 19.16 -5.34
C THR A 185 -32.55 18.49 -5.14
N SER A 186 -31.69 18.39 -6.16
CA SER A 186 -30.29 18.13 -5.89
C SER A 186 -29.69 19.34 -5.21
N ASP A 187 -29.36 19.16 -3.95
CA ASP A 187 -28.75 20.14 -3.06
C ASP A 187 -27.43 20.62 -3.66
N ASN A 188 -27.51 21.68 -4.44
CA ASN A 188 -26.34 22.34 -5.00
C ASN A 188 -25.64 23.08 -3.84
N ARG A 189 -24.77 22.37 -3.11
CA ARG A 189 -23.93 22.96 -2.07
C ARG A 189 -22.97 24.01 -2.63
N MET A 190 -22.72 24.01 -3.96
CA MET A 190 -21.96 25.04 -4.65
C MET A 190 -22.91 26.12 -5.17
N SER A 191 -22.83 27.31 -4.62
CA SER A 191 -23.43 28.49 -5.19
C SER A 191 -22.60 28.94 -6.38
N PHE A 192 -22.91 28.43 -7.57
CA PHE A 192 -22.33 28.99 -8.80
C PHE A 192 -23.21 30.14 -9.33
N GLU A 193 -22.57 31.10 -9.93
CA GLU A 193 -23.25 32.15 -10.66
C GLU A 193 -23.12 31.96 -12.17
N MET A 194 -24.19 32.29 -12.90
CA MET A 194 -24.21 32.15 -14.36
C MET A 194 -23.90 33.52 -14.99
N TYR A 195 -22.86 33.60 -15.77
CA TYR A 195 -22.50 34.78 -16.53
C TYR A 195 -22.38 34.44 -18.01
N GLY A 196 -23.29 34.97 -18.83
CA GLY A 196 -23.31 34.72 -20.27
C GLY A 196 -23.50 33.25 -20.69
N GLY A 197 -24.04 32.40 -19.79
CA GLY A 197 -24.14 30.93 -19.98
C GLY A 197 -22.95 30.13 -19.48
N TYR A 198 -21.92 30.78 -18.92
CA TYR A 198 -20.75 30.13 -18.29
C TYR A 198 -20.92 30.07 -16.78
N ILE A 199 -20.31 29.06 -16.20
CA ILE A 199 -20.36 28.77 -14.76
C ILE A 199 -19.22 29.50 -14.08
N PHE A 200 -19.53 30.41 -13.17
CA PHE A 200 -18.57 31.18 -12.38
C PHE A 200 -18.70 30.84 -10.89
N THR A 201 -17.62 31.04 -10.14
CA THR A 201 -17.65 31.08 -8.68
C THR A 201 -18.39 32.33 -8.19
N PRO A 202 -18.98 32.36 -6.97
CA PRO A 202 -19.77 33.48 -6.47
C PRO A 202 -19.02 34.81 -6.44
N ASP A 203 -17.70 34.76 -6.30
CA ASP A 203 -16.82 35.94 -6.33
C ASP A 203 -16.43 36.38 -7.76
N MET A 204 -16.95 35.68 -8.79
CA MET A 204 -16.66 35.92 -10.20
C MET A 204 -15.18 35.90 -10.55
N SER A 205 -14.35 35.33 -9.68
CA SER A 205 -12.89 35.30 -9.88
C SER A 205 -12.44 34.12 -10.74
N ARG A 206 -13.26 33.08 -10.84
CA ARG A 206 -13.01 31.89 -11.61
C ARG A 206 -14.21 31.41 -12.39
N ALA A 207 -13.96 30.95 -13.60
CA ALA A 207 -14.93 30.14 -14.36
C ALA A 207 -14.50 28.68 -14.36
N VAL A 208 -15.49 27.79 -14.46
CA VAL A 208 -15.30 26.34 -14.39
C VAL A 208 -15.90 25.71 -15.64
N ALA A 209 -15.08 25.00 -16.42
CA ALA A 209 -15.55 24.03 -17.40
C ALA A 209 -15.34 22.63 -16.83
N MET A 210 -16.23 21.70 -17.16
CA MET A 210 -16.23 20.35 -16.63
C MET A 210 -16.23 19.35 -17.76
N MET A 211 -15.55 18.22 -17.55
CA MET A 211 -15.69 17.05 -18.40
C MET A 211 -15.45 15.79 -17.58
N ASP A 212 -15.97 14.68 -18.05
CA ASP A 212 -15.57 13.38 -17.54
C ASP A 212 -14.57 12.73 -18.49
N SER A 213 -13.51 12.15 -17.92
CA SER A 213 -12.61 11.34 -18.71
C SER A 213 -13.37 10.13 -19.25
N PRO A 214 -13.29 9.82 -20.53
CA PRO A 214 -13.85 8.59 -21.10
C PRO A 214 -13.09 7.33 -20.60
N PHE A 215 -11.98 7.53 -19.92
CA PHE A 215 -11.14 6.47 -19.36
C PHE A 215 -11.36 6.40 -17.84
N GLY A 216 -11.30 5.21 -17.26
CA GLY A 216 -11.34 5.08 -15.80
C GLY A 216 -10.17 5.86 -15.16
N SER A 217 -10.36 6.37 -13.94
CA SER A 217 -9.32 7.12 -13.23
C SER A 217 -8.02 6.33 -13.01
N SER A 218 -8.08 5.00 -13.04
CA SER A 218 -6.95 4.08 -12.96
C SER A 218 -6.18 3.92 -14.29
N GLU A 219 -6.75 4.29 -15.43
CA GLU A 219 -6.12 4.19 -16.75
C GLU A 219 -5.17 5.36 -17.02
N THR A 220 -4.08 5.41 -16.28
CA THR A 220 -3.15 6.56 -16.27
C THR A 220 -2.47 6.83 -17.60
N GLU A 221 -2.26 5.82 -18.48
CA GLU A 221 -1.64 6.02 -19.78
C GLU A 221 -2.57 6.80 -20.74
N TYR A 222 -3.85 6.41 -20.82
CA TYR A 222 -4.82 7.10 -21.68
C TYR A 222 -5.15 8.47 -21.11
N ASN A 223 -5.37 8.58 -19.81
CA ASN A 223 -5.55 9.85 -19.12
C ASN A 223 -4.34 10.79 -19.27
N ALA A 224 -3.12 10.26 -19.33
CA ALA A 224 -1.93 11.08 -19.55
C ALA A 224 -1.93 11.74 -20.93
N ARG A 225 -2.42 11.05 -21.97
CA ARG A 225 -2.56 11.60 -23.32
C ARG A 225 -3.68 12.62 -23.39
N LEU A 226 -4.81 12.36 -22.73
CA LEU A 226 -5.92 13.30 -22.62
C LEU A 226 -5.47 14.60 -21.91
N LEU A 227 -4.77 14.47 -20.77
CA LEU A 227 -4.24 15.62 -20.05
C LEU A 227 -3.18 16.39 -20.85
N GLU A 228 -2.35 15.71 -21.64
CA GLU A 228 -1.40 16.38 -22.54
C GLU A 228 -2.12 17.26 -23.57
N LEU A 229 -3.25 16.76 -24.12
CA LEU A 229 -4.10 17.55 -25.03
C LEU A 229 -4.68 18.79 -24.31
N LEU A 230 -5.22 18.60 -23.10
CA LEU A 230 -5.81 19.70 -22.32
C LEU A 230 -4.74 20.71 -21.85
N ASP A 231 -3.58 20.23 -21.39
CA ASP A 231 -2.46 21.07 -20.94
C ASP A 231 -1.87 21.89 -22.12
N ASP A 232 -1.78 21.30 -23.31
CA ASP A 232 -1.32 22.00 -24.52
C ASP A 232 -2.31 23.12 -24.94
N ALA A 233 -3.61 22.85 -24.88
CA ALA A 233 -4.63 23.84 -25.15
C ALA A 233 -4.59 24.96 -24.08
N ALA A 234 -4.47 24.60 -22.79
CA ALA A 234 -4.33 25.54 -21.69
C ALA A 234 -3.08 26.43 -21.83
N ALA A 235 -1.95 25.84 -22.24
CA ALA A 235 -0.71 26.60 -22.48
C ALA A 235 -0.85 27.61 -23.62
N GLU A 236 -1.56 27.27 -24.71
CA GLU A 236 -1.82 28.20 -25.83
C GLU A 236 -2.75 29.33 -25.39
N VAL A 237 -3.80 29.02 -24.62
CA VAL A 237 -4.70 30.03 -24.06
C VAL A 237 -3.95 30.95 -23.09
N ASN A 238 -3.15 30.41 -22.17
CA ASN A 238 -2.33 31.21 -21.25
C ASN A 238 -1.34 32.11 -21.98
N ALA A 239 -0.82 31.70 -23.14
CA ALA A 239 0.05 32.54 -23.98
C ALA A 239 -0.72 33.66 -24.69
N ALA A 240 -1.95 33.39 -25.16
CA ALA A 240 -2.80 34.37 -25.83
C ALA A 240 -3.47 35.35 -24.84
N TYR A 241 -3.77 34.87 -23.64
CA TYR A 241 -4.45 35.61 -22.57
C TYR A 241 -3.61 35.59 -21.28
N PRO A 242 -2.53 36.38 -21.17
CA PRO A 242 -1.61 36.34 -20.02
C PRO A 242 -2.24 36.73 -18.66
N ASP A 243 -3.39 37.35 -18.68
CA ASP A 243 -4.20 37.77 -17.54
C ASP A 243 -5.19 36.69 -17.08
N VAL A 244 -5.41 35.65 -17.88
CA VAL A 244 -6.23 34.48 -17.53
C VAL A 244 -5.29 33.29 -17.29
N ARG A 245 -5.48 32.60 -16.16
CA ARG A 245 -4.74 31.39 -15.85
C ARG A 245 -5.66 30.18 -15.98
N VAL A 246 -5.30 29.27 -16.88
CA VAL A 246 -6.02 28.02 -17.11
C VAL A 246 -5.27 26.88 -16.42
N SER A 247 -5.97 26.12 -15.60
CA SER A 247 -5.45 24.92 -14.91
C SER A 247 -6.43 23.75 -15.00
N VAL A 248 -5.90 22.53 -15.07
CA VAL A 248 -6.70 21.31 -15.13
C VAL A 248 -6.52 20.54 -13.82
N VAL A 249 -7.64 20.29 -13.13
CA VAL A 249 -7.68 19.57 -11.86
C VAL A 249 -8.73 18.46 -11.90
N GLY A 250 -8.61 17.46 -11.04
CA GLY A 250 -9.57 16.37 -10.93
C GLY A 250 -8.89 15.03 -10.68
N GLY A 251 -9.70 13.99 -10.47
CA GLY A 251 -9.20 12.65 -10.15
C GLY A 251 -8.16 12.11 -11.14
N PRO A 252 -8.46 12.09 -12.46
CA PRO A 252 -7.51 11.65 -13.47
C PRO A 252 -6.21 12.48 -13.50
N ALA A 253 -6.31 13.80 -13.30
CA ALA A 253 -5.14 14.68 -13.26
C ALA A 253 -4.23 14.36 -12.06
N VAL A 254 -4.82 14.09 -10.90
CA VAL A 254 -4.09 13.67 -9.69
C VAL A 254 -3.45 12.30 -9.91
N ALA A 255 -4.17 11.35 -10.49
CA ALA A 255 -3.66 10.00 -10.75
C ALA A 255 -2.45 10.02 -11.71
N VAL A 256 -2.57 10.73 -12.83
CA VAL A 256 -1.47 10.90 -13.79
C VAL A 256 -0.29 11.67 -13.18
N GLY A 257 -0.58 12.72 -12.41
CA GLY A 257 0.43 13.48 -11.68
C GLY A 257 1.23 12.59 -10.72
N ASN A 258 0.55 11.74 -9.96
CA ASN A 258 1.16 10.76 -9.07
C ASN A 258 2.02 9.76 -9.84
N ALA A 259 1.49 9.14 -10.90
CA ALA A 259 2.21 8.14 -11.69
C ALA A 259 3.47 8.73 -12.34
N ARG A 260 3.36 9.88 -13.00
CA ARG A 260 4.51 10.62 -13.57
C ARG A 260 5.54 10.98 -12.50
N ARG A 261 5.07 11.40 -11.33
CA ARG A 261 5.96 11.79 -10.22
C ARG A 261 6.66 10.59 -9.61
N ILE A 262 5.94 9.51 -9.31
CA ILE A 262 6.52 8.26 -8.82
C ILE A 262 7.58 7.75 -9.79
N LYS A 263 7.29 7.71 -11.08
CA LYS A 263 8.23 7.28 -12.13
C LYS A 263 9.49 8.14 -12.13
N THR A 264 9.33 9.46 -12.12
CA THR A 264 10.45 10.42 -12.14
C THR A 264 11.30 10.31 -10.87
N ASP A 265 10.66 10.32 -9.70
CA ASP A 265 11.34 10.21 -8.41
C ASP A 265 12.07 8.86 -8.28
N SER A 266 11.45 7.76 -8.76
CA SER A 266 12.07 6.43 -8.78
C SER A 266 13.31 6.39 -9.66
N VAL A 267 13.24 6.92 -10.88
CA VAL A 267 14.39 6.95 -11.80
C VAL A 267 15.53 7.79 -11.21
N ILE A 268 15.23 8.95 -10.64
CA ILE A 268 16.24 9.82 -9.99
C ILE A 268 16.84 9.10 -8.77
N ALA A 269 15.99 8.54 -7.89
CA ALA A 269 16.46 7.87 -6.69
C ALA A 269 17.31 6.63 -7.01
N ILE A 270 16.88 5.79 -7.94
CA ILE A 270 17.65 4.61 -8.37
C ILE A 270 18.98 5.03 -8.99
N SER A 271 18.97 6.00 -9.90
CA SER A 271 20.20 6.49 -10.55
C SER A 271 21.18 7.05 -9.54
N LEU A 272 20.71 7.92 -8.66
CA LEU A 272 21.54 8.52 -7.60
C LEU A 272 22.05 7.46 -6.63
N SER A 273 21.19 6.52 -6.24
CA SER A 273 21.54 5.40 -5.38
C SER A 273 22.65 4.53 -5.99
N VAL A 274 22.49 4.13 -7.25
CA VAL A 274 23.49 3.34 -7.98
C VAL A 274 24.81 4.08 -8.08
N ILE A 275 24.81 5.37 -8.41
CA ILE A 275 26.04 6.19 -8.48
C ILE A 275 26.72 6.23 -7.11
N LEU A 276 26.00 6.53 -6.06
CA LEU A 276 26.56 6.64 -4.71
C LEU A 276 27.06 5.28 -4.20
N ILE A 277 26.35 4.19 -4.47
CA ILE A 277 26.79 2.83 -4.14
C ILE A 277 28.06 2.48 -4.91
N ILE A 278 28.14 2.79 -6.21
CA ILE A 278 29.36 2.57 -7.01
C ILE A 278 30.55 3.35 -6.42
N LEU A 279 30.35 4.61 -6.07
CA LEU A 279 31.39 5.44 -5.45
C LEU A 279 31.87 4.84 -4.11
N LEU A 280 30.94 4.40 -3.27
CA LEU A 280 31.23 3.77 -1.99
C LEU A 280 31.98 2.44 -2.18
N LEU A 281 31.52 1.60 -3.11
CA LEU A 281 32.16 0.31 -3.42
C LEU A 281 33.54 0.53 -4.06
N ALA A 282 33.71 1.53 -4.97
CA ALA A 282 34.99 1.87 -5.58
C ALA A 282 36.01 2.37 -4.56
N ARG A 283 35.51 3.00 -3.47
CA ARG A 283 36.40 3.41 -2.35
C ARG A 283 36.76 2.24 -1.45
N THR A 284 35.92 1.22 -1.38
CA THR A 284 36.11 0.06 -0.50
C THR A 284 36.90 -1.06 -1.19
N PHE A 285 36.59 -1.34 -2.45
CA PHE A 285 37.19 -2.42 -3.23
C PHE A 285 38.11 -1.88 -4.32
N ASN A 286 39.29 -2.49 -4.48
CA ASN A 286 40.21 -2.11 -5.55
C ASN A 286 39.94 -2.78 -6.90
N SER A 287 38.96 -3.71 -6.94
CA SER A 287 38.64 -4.49 -8.15
C SER A 287 37.34 -4.06 -8.78
N VAL A 288 37.38 -3.37 -9.88
CA VAL A 288 36.21 -3.03 -10.71
C VAL A 288 35.41 -4.29 -11.09
N ARG A 289 36.11 -5.39 -11.36
CA ARG A 289 35.44 -6.68 -11.66
C ARG A 289 34.53 -7.13 -10.52
N ASN A 290 34.99 -7.02 -9.27
CA ASN A 290 34.18 -7.42 -8.12
C ASN A 290 32.96 -6.50 -7.95
N ILE A 291 33.10 -5.22 -8.21
CA ILE A 291 31.98 -4.25 -8.20
C ILE A 291 30.94 -4.63 -9.27
N ILE A 292 31.37 -4.88 -10.51
CA ILE A 292 30.49 -5.31 -11.59
C ILE A 292 29.76 -6.61 -11.22
N LEU A 293 30.43 -7.55 -10.58
CA LEU A 293 29.82 -8.81 -10.16
C LEU A 293 28.73 -8.64 -9.10
N ILE A 294 28.84 -7.63 -8.23
CA ILE A 294 27.77 -7.26 -7.29
C ILE A 294 26.52 -6.88 -8.07
N PHE A 295 26.66 -5.93 -9.02
CA PHE A 295 25.52 -5.47 -9.84
C PHE A 295 24.93 -6.59 -10.72
N ILE A 296 25.75 -7.47 -11.30
CA ILE A 296 25.27 -8.61 -12.07
C ILE A 296 24.46 -9.56 -11.16
N SER A 297 24.91 -9.80 -9.93
CA SER A 297 24.18 -10.67 -8.99
C SER A 297 22.79 -10.13 -8.69
N ILE A 298 22.67 -8.81 -8.51
CA ILE A 298 21.43 -8.13 -8.22
C ILE A 298 20.51 -8.11 -9.46
N ALA A 299 21.08 -7.73 -10.63
CA ALA A 299 20.33 -7.70 -11.89
C ALA A 299 19.77 -9.10 -12.24
N TRP A 300 20.53 -10.15 -11.97
CA TRP A 300 20.05 -11.51 -12.15
C TRP A 300 18.95 -11.88 -11.15
N GLY A 301 19.08 -11.45 -9.88
CA GLY A 301 18.03 -11.59 -8.89
C GLY A 301 16.74 -10.86 -9.29
N MET A 302 16.85 -9.64 -9.85
CA MET A 302 15.73 -8.88 -10.39
C MET A 302 15.04 -9.61 -11.54
N LEU A 303 15.82 -10.14 -12.49
CA LEU A 303 15.29 -10.92 -13.60
C LEU A 303 14.59 -12.20 -13.10
N PHE A 304 15.15 -12.84 -12.07
CA PHE A 304 14.56 -14.02 -11.43
C PHE A 304 13.22 -13.67 -10.76
N ALA A 305 13.13 -12.51 -10.11
CA ALA A 305 11.89 -12.03 -9.47
C ALA A 305 10.82 -11.73 -10.51
N LEU A 306 11.12 -10.92 -11.52
CA LEU A 306 10.18 -10.56 -12.57
C LEU A 306 9.69 -11.80 -13.35
N GLY A 307 10.62 -12.66 -13.76
CA GLY A 307 10.27 -13.92 -14.45
C GLY A 307 9.51 -14.89 -13.56
N GLY A 308 9.80 -14.92 -12.25
CA GLY A 308 9.07 -15.75 -11.29
C GLY A 308 7.66 -15.25 -11.03
N VAL A 309 7.48 -13.93 -10.91
CA VAL A 309 6.14 -13.32 -10.73
C VAL A 309 5.27 -13.52 -11.95
N SER A 310 5.81 -13.42 -13.16
CA SER A 310 5.06 -13.62 -14.42
C SER A 310 4.50 -15.05 -14.58
N ILE A 311 4.94 -16.02 -13.78
CA ILE A 311 4.35 -17.38 -13.75
C ILE A 311 3.01 -17.40 -13.00
N PHE A 312 2.84 -16.50 -12.04
CA PHE A 312 1.69 -16.49 -11.13
C PHE A 312 0.71 -15.33 -11.39
N LYS A 313 1.18 -14.28 -12.07
CA LYS A 313 0.42 -13.05 -12.32
C LYS A 313 0.73 -12.45 -13.68
N ASP A 314 -0.29 -11.90 -14.33
CA ASP A 314 -0.17 -11.20 -15.61
C ASP A 314 0.25 -9.73 -15.44
N SER A 315 -0.01 -9.14 -14.26
CA SER A 315 0.32 -7.74 -13.95
C SER A 315 0.95 -7.57 -12.58
N VAL A 316 1.79 -6.54 -12.45
CA VAL A 316 2.45 -6.13 -11.19
C VAL A 316 2.36 -4.61 -11.06
N SER A 317 2.08 -4.12 -9.86
CA SER A 317 2.04 -2.69 -9.59
C SER A 317 3.41 -2.03 -9.81
N ILE A 318 3.44 -0.94 -10.58
CA ILE A 318 4.66 -0.16 -10.84
C ILE A 318 5.27 0.43 -9.57
N ILE A 319 4.43 0.68 -8.57
CA ILE A 319 4.88 1.20 -7.27
C ILE A 319 5.73 0.16 -6.54
N VAL A 320 5.41 -1.14 -6.69
CA VAL A 320 6.25 -2.24 -6.15
C VAL A 320 7.65 -2.18 -6.73
N ILE A 321 7.77 -1.87 -8.04
CA ILE A 321 9.07 -1.69 -8.68
C ILE A 321 9.76 -0.43 -8.16
N GLY A 322 9.05 0.67 -7.95
CA GLY A 322 9.59 1.87 -7.32
C GLY A 322 10.16 1.60 -5.93
N ILE A 323 9.42 0.87 -5.10
CA ILE A 323 9.85 0.44 -3.77
C ILE A 323 10.99 -0.61 -3.85
N SER A 324 11.12 -1.33 -4.96
CA SER A 324 12.18 -2.33 -5.14
C SER A 324 13.59 -1.75 -5.04
N SER A 325 13.77 -0.43 -5.21
CA SER A 325 15.05 0.23 -4.95
C SER A 325 15.55 -0.01 -3.52
N VAL A 326 14.64 -0.10 -2.57
CA VAL A 326 14.92 -0.44 -1.17
C VAL A 326 15.36 -1.91 -1.06
N ILE A 327 14.64 -2.81 -1.74
CA ILE A 327 14.95 -4.26 -1.73
C ILE A 327 16.28 -4.52 -2.44
N LEU A 328 16.60 -3.76 -3.49
CA LEU A 328 17.91 -3.81 -4.14
C LEU A 328 19.04 -3.48 -3.16
N GLY A 329 18.83 -2.48 -2.29
CA GLY A 329 19.76 -2.16 -1.21
C GLY A 329 20.01 -3.35 -0.27
N ILE A 330 18.97 -4.14 0.04
CA ILE A 330 19.09 -5.37 0.82
C ILE A 330 19.89 -6.42 0.05
N ALA A 331 19.54 -6.65 -1.21
CA ALA A 331 20.16 -7.67 -2.06
C ALA A 331 21.66 -7.46 -2.27
N VAL A 332 22.14 -6.19 -2.26
CA VAL A 332 23.57 -5.86 -2.33
C VAL A 332 24.38 -6.52 -1.22
N ASN A 333 23.81 -6.71 -0.05
CA ASN A 333 24.53 -7.21 1.11
C ASN A 333 25.09 -8.63 0.89
N TYR A 334 24.36 -9.51 0.21
CA TYR A 334 24.78 -10.89 0.02
C TYR A 334 26.07 -11.04 -0.83
N PRO A 335 26.16 -10.47 -2.04
CA PRO A 335 27.41 -10.48 -2.79
C PRO A 335 28.51 -9.67 -2.10
N LEU A 336 28.16 -8.57 -1.42
CA LEU A 336 29.11 -7.74 -0.68
C LEU A 336 29.82 -8.51 0.42
N HIS A 337 29.06 -9.19 1.29
CA HIS A 337 29.63 -9.99 2.39
C HIS A 337 30.55 -11.07 1.87
N LEU A 338 30.19 -11.80 0.82
CA LEU A 338 31.06 -12.84 0.24
C LEU A 338 32.34 -12.24 -0.33
N ILE A 339 32.24 -11.15 -1.09
CA ILE A 339 33.40 -10.49 -1.70
C ILE A 339 34.31 -9.86 -0.62
N ALA A 340 33.73 -9.19 0.38
CA ALA A 340 34.49 -8.62 1.49
C ALA A 340 35.29 -9.70 2.24
N HIS A 341 34.69 -10.85 2.46
CA HIS A 341 35.35 -11.95 3.16
C HIS A 341 36.50 -12.59 2.35
N THR A 342 36.34 -12.66 1.02
CA THR A 342 37.45 -13.12 0.14
C THR A 342 38.64 -12.16 0.10
N SER A 343 38.51 -10.93 0.58
CA SER A 343 39.65 -10.00 0.73
C SER A 343 40.54 -10.38 1.91
N HIS A 344 39.97 -11.04 2.91
CA HIS A 344 40.71 -11.51 4.11
C HIS A 344 41.19 -12.95 3.99
N GLN A 345 40.51 -13.76 3.16
CA GLN A 345 40.79 -15.17 3.00
C GLN A 345 41.11 -15.48 1.53
N SER A 346 42.33 -15.95 1.25
CA SER A 346 42.80 -16.22 -0.12
C SER A 346 42.17 -17.46 -0.74
N ASP A 347 41.74 -18.42 0.08
CA ASP A 347 41.06 -19.63 -0.38
C ASP A 347 39.54 -19.34 -0.48
N LYS A 348 39.01 -19.30 -1.72
CA LYS A 348 37.61 -19.04 -2.01
C LYS A 348 36.67 -20.06 -1.39
N ARG A 349 37.09 -21.33 -1.32
CA ARG A 349 36.28 -22.42 -0.75
C ARG A 349 36.15 -22.26 0.75
N LEU A 350 37.24 -21.88 1.41
CA LEU A 350 37.24 -21.60 2.84
C LEU A 350 36.42 -20.32 3.15
N ALA A 351 36.65 -19.25 2.38
CA ALA A 351 35.87 -18.01 2.51
C ALA A 351 34.35 -18.28 2.37
N LEU A 352 33.95 -19.06 1.37
CA LEU A 352 32.54 -19.46 1.19
C LEU A 352 32.04 -20.26 2.39
N SER A 353 32.84 -21.20 2.93
CA SER A 353 32.41 -22.03 4.05
C SER A 353 32.19 -21.24 5.36
N GLU A 354 32.98 -20.19 5.58
CA GLU A 354 32.89 -19.32 6.76
C GLU A 354 31.66 -18.40 6.73
N VAL A 355 31.27 -17.91 5.54
CA VAL A 355 30.16 -16.95 5.38
C VAL A 355 28.84 -17.64 5.02
N LEU A 356 28.87 -18.93 4.66
CA LEU A 356 27.70 -19.67 4.18
C LEU A 356 26.54 -19.67 5.21
N SER A 357 26.85 -19.96 6.49
CA SER A 357 25.85 -20.05 7.53
C SER A 357 25.09 -18.73 7.74
N PRO A 358 25.78 -17.59 8.05
CA PRO A 358 25.09 -16.33 8.25
C PRO A 358 24.36 -15.83 7.00
N LEU A 359 24.94 -16.03 5.80
CA LEU A 359 24.29 -15.62 4.55
C LEU A 359 22.99 -16.37 4.27
N VAL A 360 23.01 -17.71 4.47
CA VAL A 360 21.80 -18.52 4.22
C VAL A 360 20.74 -18.26 5.27
N VAL A 361 21.13 -18.16 6.53
CA VAL A 361 20.18 -17.93 7.62
C VAL A 361 19.54 -16.55 7.48
N GLY A 362 20.34 -15.49 7.31
CA GLY A 362 19.85 -14.14 7.13
C GLY A 362 18.95 -14.02 5.88
N ASN A 363 19.31 -14.67 4.77
CA ASN A 363 18.45 -14.67 3.59
C ASN A 363 17.09 -15.37 3.82
N ILE A 364 17.10 -16.53 4.51
CA ILE A 364 15.84 -17.26 4.79
C ILE A 364 14.95 -16.46 5.73
N THR A 365 15.49 -15.80 6.74
CA THR A 365 14.72 -14.96 7.67
C THR A 365 14.14 -13.76 6.94
N THR A 366 14.91 -13.10 6.08
CA THR A 366 14.46 -11.98 5.28
C THR A 366 13.38 -12.37 4.28
N ILE A 367 13.55 -13.51 3.57
CA ILE A 367 12.50 -14.08 2.71
C ILE A 367 11.24 -14.38 3.53
N GLY A 368 11.40 -14.99 4.71
CA GLY A 368 10.27 -15.29 5.61
C GLY A 368 9.50 -14.03 6.03
N ALA A 369 10.21 -12.95 6.33
CA ALA A 369 9.59 -11.67 6.65
C ALA A 369 8.78 -11.10 5.47
N PHE A 370 9.29 -11.18 4.23
CA PHE A 370 8.54 -10.76 3.04
C PHE A 370 7.36 -11.68 2.71
N LEU A 371 7.50 -12.99 2.91
CA LEU A 371 6.40 -13.94 2.73
C LEU A 371 5.23 -13.68 3.71
N ALA A 372 5.50 -13.07 4.86
CA ALA A 372 4.45 -12.66 5.79
C ALA A 372 3.50 -11.59 5.19
N LEU A 373 3.86 -10.93 4.08
CA LEU A 373 2.98 -9.99 3.37
C LEU A 373 1.93 -10.69 2.48
N ILE A 374 2.16 -11.95 2.08
CA ILE A 374 1.28 -12.65 1.13
C ILE A 374 -0.15 -12.83 1.63
N PRO A 375 -0.42 -13.13 2.92
CA PRO A 375 -1.78 -13.29 3.41
C PRO A 375 -2.58 -11.98 3.55
N LEU A 376 -1.95 -10.81 3.34
CA LEU A 376 -2.61 -9.53 3.45
C LEU A 376 -3.62 -9.30 2.33
N LYS A 377 -4.63 -8.49 2.59
CA LYS A 377 -5.69 -8.16 1.63
C LYS A 377 -5.20 -7.19 0.53
N ALA A 378 -4.23 -6.33 0.83
CA ALA A 378 -3.69 -5.36 -0.13
C ALA A 378 -2.86 -6.04 -1.22
N ASN A 379 -3.28 -5.92 -2.48
CA ASN A 379 -2.62 -6.55 -3.62
C ASN A 379 -1.17 -6.11 -3.77
N ALA A 380 -0.90 -4.81 -3.66
CA ALA A 380 0.46 -4.28 -3.77
C ALA A 380 1.41 -4.83 -2.68
N LEU A 381 0.91 -5.06 -1.46
CA LEU A 381 1.71 -5.68 -0.39
C LEU A 381 2.00 -7.16 -0.68
N ARG A 382 1.03 -7.90 -1.22
CA ARG A 382 1.21 -9.29 -1.66
C ARG A 382 2.22 -9.39 -2.80
N ASP A 383 2.13 -8.46 -3.76
CA ASP A 383 3.05 -8.38 -4.90
C ASP A 383 4.46 -8.07 -4.43
N LEU A 384 4.60 -7.10 -3.53
CA LEU A 384 5.88 -6.76 -2.92
C LEU A 384 6.48 -7.95 -2.16
N GLY A 385 5.68 -8.66 -1.36
CA GLY A 385 6.12 -9.84 -0.63
C GLY A 385 6.62 -10.95 -1.56
N THR A 386 5.88 -11.22 -2.62
CA THR A 386 6.24 -12.22 -3.63
C THR A 386 7.50 -11.81 -4.41
N PHE A 387 7.50 -10.57 -4.91
CA PHE A 387 8.60 -10.03 -5.69
C PHE A 387 9.90 -9.97 -4.87
N ALA A 388 9.86 -9.43 -3.65
CA ALA A 388 11.01 -9.35 -2.75
C ALA A 388 11.57 -10.73 -2.41
N SER A 389 10.70 -11.67 -2.07
CA SER A 389 11.10 -13.04 -1.76
C SER A 389 11.82 -13.72 -2.93
N LEU A 390 11.28 -13.55 -4.15
CA LEU A 390 11.90 -14.11 -5.36
C LEU A 390 13.21 -13.40 -5.71
N LEU A 391 13.30 -12.08 -5.53
CA LEU A 391 14.52 -11.31 -5.77
C LEU A 391 15.65 -11.76 -4.85
N LEU A 392 15.37 -11.92 -3.58
CA LEU A 392 16.35 -12.37 -2.60
C LEU A 392 16.74 -13.82 -2.83
N ALA A 393 15.77 -14.70 -3.14
CA ALA A 393 16.04 -16.10 -3.47
C ALA A 393 16.91 -16.22 -4.74
N GLY A 394 16.61 -15.46 -5.78
CA GLY A 394 17.43 -15.39 -6.99
C GLY A 394 18.83 -14.89 -6.69
N THR A 395 18.94 -13.76 -5.99
CA THR A 395 20.24 -13.18 -5.66
C THR A 395 21.12 -14.14 -4.87
N ILE A 396 20.58 -14.76 -3.80
CA ILE A 396 21.39 -15.70 -3.00
C ILE A 396 21.77 -16.96 -3.79
N LEU A 397 20.90 -17.43 -4.66
CA LEU A 397 21.21 -18.55 -5.56
C LEU A 397 22.41 -18.22 -6.45
N PHE A 398 22.40 -17.02 -7.06
CA PHE A 398 23.51 -16.56 -7.88
C PHE A 398 24.79 -16.40 -7.04
N VAL A 399 24.68 -15.81 -5.87
CA VAL A 399 25.81 -15.54 -4.95
C VAL A 399 26.47 -16.84 -4.47
N LEU A 400 25.68 -17.87 -4.17
CA LEU A 400 26.25 -19.13 -3.66
C LEU A 400 26.76 -20.05 -4.77
N VAL A 401 26.11 -20.05 -5.94
CA VAL A 401 26.43 -20.99 -7.02
C VAL A 401 27.38 -20.39 -8.05
N CYS A 402 27.13 -19.16 -8.49
CA CYS A 402 27.86 -18.54 -9.60
C CYS A 402 28.99 -17.63 -9.15
N LEU A 403 28.71 -16.72 -8.23
CA LEU A 403 29.63 -15.66 -7.84
C LEU A 403 31.03 -16.14 -7.41
N PRO A 404 31.23 -17.23 -6.60
CA PRO A 404 32.53 -17.64 -6.13
C PRO A 404 33.51 -18.03 -7.26
N HIS A 405 32.96 -18.47 -8.40
CA HIS A 405 33.77 -18.85 -9.56
C HIS A 405 34.33 -17.67 -10.32
N PHE A 406 33.66 -16.51 -10.22
CA PHE A 406 34.01 -15.29 -10.96
C PHE A 406 34.75 -14.24 -10.12
N ILE A 407 34.71 -14.31 -8.78
CA ILE A 407 35.41 -13.35 -7.88
C ILE A 407 36.91 -13.33 -8.18
N LYS A 408 37.47 -12.13 -8.20
CA LYS A 408 38.93 -11.91 -8.21
C LYS A 408 39.41 -11.73 -6.77
N VAL A 409 40.24 -12.68 -6.31
CA VAL A 409 40.90 -12.56 -4.99
C VAL A 409 41.95 -11.47 -5.06
N GLU A 410 41.83 -10.46 -4.21
CA GLU A 410 42.78 -9.39 -4.11
C GLU A 410 43.96 -9.83 -3.23
N LYS A 411 45.14 -9.95 -3.83
CA LYS A 411 46.38 -10.39 -3.12
C LYS A 411 46.92 -9.38 -2.08
N THR A 412 46.26 -8.28 -1.86
CA THR A 412 46.65 -7.21 -0.95
C THR A 412 45.93 -7.28 0.38
N ALA A 413 46.12 -8.35 1.12
CA ALA A 413 45.83 -8.36 2.54
C ALA A 413 46.70 -7.25 3.24
N GLY A 414 46.05 -6.15 3.64
CA GLY A 414 46.69 -5.14 4.51
C GLY A 414 46.85 -3.74 3.99
N LYS A 415 46.60 -3.43 2.71
CA LYS A 415 46.61 -2.06 2.16
C LYS A 415 45.36 -1.69 1.38
N GLY A 416 44.18 -2.18 1.79
CA GLY A 416 42.93 -1.58 1.39
C GLY A 416 42.91 -0.15 1.90
N ARG A 417 42.46 0.79 1.07
CA ARG A 417 42.25 2.19 1.43
C ARG A 417 41.07 2.30 2.39
N HIS A 418 41.21 1.61 3.56
CA HIS A 418 40.16 1.69 4.59
C HIS A 418 40.00 3.18 4.96
N SER A 419 38.81 3.68 4.81
CA SER A 419 38.47 4.99 5.32
C SER A 419 38.80 4.99 6.82
N LYS A 420 39.65 5.95 7.25
CA LYS A 420 40.00 6.12 8.69
C LYS A 420 38.73 6.14 9.56
N VAL A 421 37.61 6.62 9.00
CA VAL A 421 36.32 6.66 9.65
C VAL A 421 35.78 5.24 9.86
N LEU A 422 35.87 4.37 8.87
CA LEU A 422 35.41 2.98 8.97
C LEU A 422 36.24 2.19 9.99
N GLU A 423 37.53 2.36 9.96
CA GLU A 423 38.45 1.73 10.91
C GLU A 423 38.23 2.25 12.34
N PHE A 424 37.99 3.54 12.51
CA PHE A 424 37.60 4.13 13.78
C PHE A 424 36.25 3.54 14.28
N LEU A 425 35.20 3.55 13.45
CA LEU A 425 33.88 3.05 13.82
C LEU A 425 33.89 1.55 14.13
N SER A 426 34.59 0.74 13.32
CA SER A 426 34.70 -0.71 13.57
C SER A 426 35.54 -1.06 14.80
N GLY A 427 36.48 -0.17 15.20
CA GLY A 427 37.27 -0.30 16.42
C GLY A 427 36.54 0.11 17.70
N LEU A 428 35.38 0.78 17.60
CA LEU A 428 34.58 1.14 18.76
C LEU A 428 34.05 -0.12 19.46
N ASN A 429 34.13 -0.12 20.78
CA ASN A 429 33.59 -1.17 21.63
C ASN A 429 32.63 -0.57 22.64
N PRO A 430 31.47 -0.04 22.18
CA PRO A 430 30.49 0.65 23.04
C PRO A 430 29.91 -0.30 24.11
N GLU A 431 29.88 -1.60 23.82
CA GLU A 431 29.44 -2.65 24.74
C GLU A 431 30.29 -2.74 26.04
N LYS A 432 31.51 -2.25 26.02
CA LYS A 432 32.39 -2.19 27.20
C LYS A 432 32.14 -0.95 28.06
N CYS A 433 31.45 0.07 27.52
CA CYS A 433 31.17 1.32 28.19
C CYS A 433 29.82 1.23 28.94
N ARG A 434 29.86 0.86 30.24
CA ARG A 434 28.66 0.71 31.05
C ARG A 434 27.73 1.94 31.07
N PRO A 435 28.25 3.18 31.22
CA PRO A 435 27.37 4.36 31.16
C PRO A 435 26.59 4.45 29.84
N LEU A 436 27.20 4.09 28.73
CA LEU A 436 26.53 4.12 27.42
C LEU A 436 25.42 3.07 27.34
N VAL A 437 25.64 1.87 27.83
CA VAL A 437 24.61 0.83 27.88
C VAL A 437 23.46 1.26 28.76
N ILE A 438 23.71 1.86 29.91
CA ILE A 438 22.67 2.41 30.81
C ILE A 438 21.90 3.53 30.10
N ALA A 439 22.59 4.41 29.36
CA ALA A 439 21.95 5.47 28.59
C ALA A 439 21.03 4.89 27.49
N VAL A 440 21.47 3.86 26.77
CA VAL A 440 20.64 3.15 25.77
C VAL A 440 19.39 2.56 26.42
N VAL A 441 19.52 1.92 27.58
CA VAL A 441 18.37 1.37 28.32
C VAL A 441 17.42 2.49 28.75
N ALA A 442 17.93 3.59 29.27
CA ALA A 442 17.12 4.74 29.70
C ALA A 442 16.36 5.36 28.51
N VAL A 443 17.06 5.58 27.38
CA VAL A 443 16.43 6.07 26.15
C VAL A 443 15.38 5.08 25.64
N THR A 444 15.64 3.78 25.71
CA THR A 444 14.67 2.75 25.33
C THR A 444 13.38 2.85 26.16
N LEU A 445 13.49 3.05 27.45
CA LEU A 445 12.32 3.20 28.34
C LEU A 445 11.52 4.47 28.00
N VAL A 446 12.20 5.57 27.71
CA VAL A 446 11.55 6.83 27.29
C VAL A 446 10.85 6.63 25.94
N LEU A 447 11.52 6.06 24.96
CA LEU A 447 10.94 5.83 23.64
C LEU A 447 9.80 4.79 23.69
N ALA A 448 9.91 3.77 24.55
CA ALA A 448 8.83 2.82 24.78
C ALA A 448 7.56 3.51 25.33
N PHE A 449 7.72 4.53 26.20
CA PHE A 449 6.58 5.33 26.65
C PHE A 449 5.94 6.13 25.49
N PHE A 450 6.75 6.72 24.62
CA PHE A 450 6.25 7.46 23.47
C PHE A 450 5.66 6.56 22.38
N SER A 451 6.06 5.30 22.29
CA SER A 451 5.57 4.36 21.26
C SER A 451 4.06 4.17 21.28
N PHE A 452 3.41 4.34 22.44
CA PHE A 452 1.95 4.28 22.55
C PHE A 452 1.21 5.48 21.91
N ARG A 453 1.93 6.53 21.53
CA ARG A 453 1.36 7.72 20.85
C ARG A 453 1.53 7.69 19.34
N THR A 454 2.11 6.64 18.80
CA THR A 454 2.28 6.47 17.35
C THR A 454 0.90 6.24 16.72
N GLY A 455 0.54 7.06 15.75
CA GLY A 455 -0.75 7.00 15.06
C GLY A 455 -0.61 6.62 13.60
N PHE A 456 -1.77 6.33 12.98
CA PHE A 456 -1.89 6.06 11.56
C PHE A 456 -2.46 7.30 10.86
N ASP A 457 -1.98 7.58 9.65
CA ASP A 457 -2.55 8.59 8.76
C ASP A 457 -3.42 7.87 7.73
N THR A 458 -4.70 8.13 7.82
CA THR A 458 -5.74 7.48 7.01
C THR A 458 -6.22 8.35 5.86
N ASN A 459 -5.80 9.61 5.85
CA ASN A 459 -6.14 10.51 4.77
C ASN A 459 -5.28 10.21 3.53
N LEU A 460 -5.91 9.58 2.55
CA LEU A 460 -5.27 9.23 1.27
C LEU A 460 -4.76 10.47 0.52
N SER A 461 -5.36 11.64 0.74
CA SER A 461 -4.91 12.87 0.10
C SER A 461 -3.50 13.29 0.54
N HIS A 462 -3.09 12.92 1.77
CA HIS A 462 -1.73 13.19 2.27
C HIS A 462 -0.65 12.33 1.59
N ILE A 463 -1.05 11.24 0.97
CA ILE A 463 -0.15 10.31 0.28
C ILE A 463 0.00 10.73 -1.18
N ASN A 464 -1.01 11.40 -1.76
CA ASN A 464 -1.01 11.83 -3.14
C ASN A 464 -0.07 13.01 -3.37
N TYR A 465 0.57 13.03 -4.53
CA TYR A 465 1.31 14.17 -4.99
C TYR A 465 0.35 15.14 -5.70
N LEU A 466 0.26 16.34 -5.15
CA LEU A 466 -0.40 17.48 -5.77
C LEU A 466 0.68 18.52 -6.09
N SER A 467 0.63 19.11 -7.27
CA SER A 467 1.42 20.31 -7.55
C SER A 467 0.98 21.44 -6.62
N ASP A 468 1.84 22.42 -6.39
CA ASP A 468 1.47 23.56 -5.55
C ASP A 468 0.23 24.29 -6.10
N GLU A 469 0.08 24.30 -7.43
CA GLU A 469 -1.07 24.84 -8.13
C GLU A 469 -2.34 24.05 -7.85
N GLN A 470 -2.32 22.74 -8.11
CA GLN A 470 -3.46 21.85 -7.85
C GLN A 470 -3.87 21.88 -6.38
N ARG A 471 -2.90 21.98 -5.47
CA ARG A 471 -3.19 22.08 -4.03
C ARG A 471 -3.90 23.36 -3.68
N ASN A 472 -3.46 24.49 -4.22
CA ASN A 472 -4.07 25.79 -3.96
C ASN A 472 -5.48 25.87 -4.52
N GLU A 473 -5.71 25.33 -5.72
CA GLU A 473 -7.05 25.27 -6.31
C GLU A 473 -7.96 24.34 -5.50
N LEU A 474 -7.47 23.17 -5.08
CA LEU A 474 -8.26 22.26 -4.25
C LEU A 474 -8.65 22.90 -2.92
N LEU A 475 -7.69 23.55 -2.24
CA LEU A 475 -7.96 24.27 -0.97
C LEU A 475 -8.98 25.40 -1.16
N TYR A 476 -8.92 26.11 -2.29
CA TYR A 476 -9.89 27.15 -2.60
C TYR A 476 -11.31 26.57 -2.76
N PHE A 477 -11.45 25.44 -3.47
CA PHE A 477 -12.75 24.78 -3.59
C PHE A 477 -13.25 24.20 -2.27
N GLU A 478 -12.36 23.66 -1.47
CA GLU A 478 -12.67 23.14 -0.13
C GLU A 478 -13.17 24.28 0.79
N ASP A 479 -12.54 25.47 0.74
CA ASP A 479 -12.97 26.67 1.49
C ASP A 479 -14.31 27.19 0.97
N LEU A 480 -14.53 27.16 -0.35
CA LEU A 480 -15.80 27.54 -0.97
C LEU A 480 -16.95 26.63 -0.54
N LEU A 481 -16.67 25.33 -0.36
CA LEU A 481 -17.63 24.32 0.06
C LEU A 481 -17.94 24.38 1.57
N THR A 482 -16.94 24.76 2.40
CA THR A 482 -17.02 24.73 3.87
C THR A 482 -17.42 26.08 4.48
N GLY A 483 -17.59 27.12 3.66
CA GLY A 483 -17.77 28.52 4.09
C GLY A 483 -19.03 28.88 4.91
N ASP A 484 -19.86 27.92 5.30
CA ASP A 484 -20.94 28.08 6.26
C ASP A 484 -20.87 27.02 7.35
N GLU A 485 -20.38 27.38 8.53
CA GLU A 485 -20.12 26.49 9.69
C GLU A 485 -21.39 25.86 10.32
N SER A 486 -22.57 26.06 9.78
CA SER A 486 -23.79 25.53 10.35
C SER A 486 -24.28 24.27 9.64
N HIS A 487 -23.97 23.12 10.23
CA HIS A 487 -24.47 21.78 9.90
C HIS A 487 -23.83 21.12 8.67
N THR A 488 -22.63 20.58 8.86
CA THR A 488 -22.03 19.62 7.92
C THR A 488 -22.84 18.32 7.94
N LEU A 489 -23.79 18.20 7.02
CA LEU A 489 -24.42 16.92 6.74
C LEU A 489 -23.40 16.01 6.05
N GLU A 490 -23.35 14.76 6.43
CA GLU A 490 -22.53 13.75 5.76
C GLU A 490 -23.40 12.92 4.81
N SER A 491 -22.78 12.43 3.72
CA SER A 491 -23.46 11.65 2.71
C SER A 491 -23.26 10.16 2.99
N VAL A 492 -24.37 9.44 3.14
CA VAL A 492 -24.41 7.98 3.18
C VAL A 492 -24.88 7.48 1.81
N TYR A 493 -24.06 6.62 1.20
CA TYR A 493 -24.34 6.01 -0.10
C TYR A 493 -25.00 4.66 0.12
N VAL A 494 -26.18 4.48 -0.45
CA VAL A 494 -26.96 3.23 -0.39
C VAL A 494 -26.93 2.57 -1.75
N LEU A 495 -26.44 1.33 -1.82
CA LEU A 495 -26.21 0.61 -3.06
C LEU A 495 -27.31 -0.42 -3.32
N SER A 496 -27.85 -0.43 -4.53
CA SER A 496 -28.73 -1.45 -5.05
C SER A 496 -28.07 -2.12 -6.26
N SER A 497 -27.66 -3.38 -6.13
CA SER A 497 -26.92 -4.12 -7.17
C SER A 497 -27.83 -5.09 -7.93
N GLY A 498 -27.60 -5.31 -9.23
CA GLY A 498 -28.30 -6.26 -10.07
C GLY A 498 -27.41 -6.79 -11.21
N GLU A 499 -27.87 -7.84 -11.90
CA GLU A 499 -27.21 -8.32 -13.11
C GLU A 499 -27.33 -7.29 -14.27
N ASP A 500 -28.35 -6.46 -14.20
CA ASP A 500 -28.64 -5.33 -15.07
C ASP A 500 -29.28 -4.18 -14.28
N TYR A 501 -29.52 -3.05 -14.92
CA TYR A 501 -30.16 -1.91 -14.29
C TYR A 501 -31.61 -2.18 -13.87
N GLU A 502 -32.37 -3.02 -14.60
CA GLU A 502 -33.76 -3.37 -14.21
C GLU A 502 -33.75 -4.12 -12.87
N ALA A 503 -32.90 -5.12 -12.69
CA ALA A 503 -32.77 -5.84 -11.44
C ALA A 503 -32.29 -4.95 -10.28
N ALA A 504 -31.39 -4.00 -10.56
CA ALA A 504 -30.94 -3.02 -9.59
C ALA A 504 -32.06 -2.05 -9.18
N LEU A 505 -32.90 -1.59 -10.11
CA LEU A 505 -34.05 -0.72 -9.85
C LEU A 505 -35.14 -1.44 -9.02
N VAL A 506 -35.36 -2.73 -9.25
CA VAL A 506 -36.27 -3.53 -8.41
C VAL A 506 -35.81 -3.53 -6.95
N ARG A 507 -34.50 -3.78 -6.71
CA ARG A 507 -33.94 -3.74 -5.35
C ARG A 507 -33.96 -2.34 -4.75
N ASN A 508 -33.71 -1.31 -5.57
CA ASN A 508 -33.77 0.07 -5.12
C ASN A 508 -35.18 0.42 -4.61
N ALA A 509 -36.22 0.00 -5.33
CA ALA A 509 -37.63 0.22 -4.92
C ALA A 509 -37.99 -0.45 -3.58
N GLU A 510 -37.31 -1.57 -3.22
CA GLU A 510 -37.52 -2.21 -1.92
C GLU A 510 -37.01 -1.35 -0.76
N LEU A 511 -36.02 -0.50 -1.01
CA LEU A 511 -35.41 0.37 -0.02
C LEU A 511 -36.17 1.68 0.17
N ASP A 512 -37.00 2.10 -0.78
CA ASP A 512 -37.75 3.37 -0.73
C ASP A 512 -38.54 3.53 0.57
N SER A 513 -39.25 2.50 0.99
CA SER A 513 -40.09 2.56 2.21
C SER A 513 -39.24 2.78 3.48
N ILE A 514 -38.03 2.25 3.50
CA ILE A 514 -37.08 2.43 4.62
C ILE A 514 -36.56 3.88 4.60
N ILE A 515 -36.17 4.37 3.43
CA ILE A 515 -35.67 5.75 3.26
C ILE A 515 -36.76 6.76 3.64
N ASP A 516 -37.97 6.57 3.17
CA ASP A 516 -39.13 7.45 3.50
C ASP A 516 -39.40 7.48 5.02
N SER A 517 -39.33 6.32 5.68
CA SER A 517 -39.47 6.25 7.14
C SER A 517 -38.36 7.02 7.87
N LEU A 518 -37.13 6.95 7.38
CA LEU A 518 -35.99 7.68 7.93
C LEU A 518 -36.11 9.18 7.67
N GLN A 519 -36.65 9.61 6.53
CA GLN A 519 -36.94 11.02 6.25
C GLN A 519 -38.08 11.55 7.16
N LEU A 520 -39.14 10.81 7.33
CA LEU A 520 -40.24 11.17 8.24
C LEU A 520 -39.79 11.27 9.70
N SER A 521 -38.84 10.44 10.13
CA SER A 521 -38.25 10.51 11.47
C SER A 521 -37.22 11.64 11.60
N GLY A 522 -36.86 12.34 10.51
CA GLY A 522 -35.91 13.44 10.48
C GLY A 522 -34.45 13.02 10.53
N LYS A 523 -34.11 11.73 10.44
CA LYS A 523 -32.75 11.23 10.42
C LYS A 523 -32.07 11.42 9.07
N VAL A 524 -32.82 11.29 7.98
CA VAL A 524 -32.38 11.66 6.64
C VAL A 524 -32.96 13.03 6.31
N LYS A 525 -32.08 14.01 6.07
CA LYS A 525 -32.48 15.41 5.81
C LYS A 525 -32.79 15.65 4.34
N ALA A 526 -32.06 14.99 3.45
CA ALA A 526 -32.27 15.05 2.02
C ALA A 526 -31.87 13.73 1.37
N ARG A 527 -32.54 13.39 0.27
CA ARG A 527 -32.27 12.24 -0.58
C ARG A 527 -31.99 12.70 -2.00
N GLN A 528 -30.92 12.22 -2.59
CA GLN A 528 -30.64 12.29 -4.02
C GLN A 528 -30.72 10.86 -4.57
N GLY A 529 -31.84 10.53 -5.19
CA GLY A 529 -32.11 9.19 -5.69
C GLY A 529 -32.92 9.24 -6.98
N VAL A 530 -33.06 8.09 -7.61
CA VAL A 530 -33.69 7.93 -8.92
C VAL A 530 -35.15 7.50 -8.87
N SER A 531 -35.62 7.02 -7.73
CA SER A 531 -36.90 6.31 -7.57
C SER A 531 -38.16 7.08 -8.05
N ARG A 532 -38.09 8.41 -8.12
CA ARG A 532 -39.18 9.18 -8.69
C ARG A 532 -39.22 9.15 -10.22
N PHE A 533 -38.07 9.13 -10.89
CA PHE A 533 -37.96 9.32 -12.34
C PHE A 533 -37.64 8.04 -13.10
N ILE A 534 -36.83 7.17 -12.50
CA ILE A 534 -36.37 5.95 -13.15
C ILE A 534 -36.69 4.80 -12.23
N VAL A 535 -37.66 4.00 -12.62
CA VAL A 535 -38.21 2.89 -11.84
C VAL A 535 -38.31 1.64 -12.70
N SER A 536 -38.40 0.48 -12.03
CA SER A 536 -38.58 -0.80 -12.70
C SER A 536 -39.86 -0.86 -13.55
N SER A 537 -39.86 -1.76 -14.53
CA SER A 537 -40.99 -1.97 -15.42
C SER A 537 -42.27 -2.27 -14.70
N ASP A 538 -42.22 -3.01 -13.58
CA ASP A 538 -43.38 -3.33 -12.75
C ASP A 538 -43.98 -2.07 -12.08
N GLU A 539 -43.14 -1.17 -11.59
CA GLU A 539 -43.63 0.09 -10.99
C GLU A 539 -44.16 1.04 -12.07
N GLN A 540 -43.53 1.08 -13.25
CA GLN A 540 -44.05 1.84 -14.37
C GLN A 540 -45.46 1.35 -14.74
N ALA A 541 -45.71 0.03 -14.81
CA ALA A 541 -47.03 -0.51 -15.09
C ALA A 541 -48.06 -0.07 -14.01
N ARG A 542 -47.69 -0.05 -12.74
CA ARG A 542 -48.51 0.44 -11.65
C ARG A 542 -48.83 1.95 -11.78
N ARG A 543 -47.84 2.74 -12.18
CA ARG A 543 -47.98 4.20 -12.39
C ARG A 543 -48.92 4.47 -13.58
N LEU A 544 -48.77 3.76 -14.68
CA LEU A 544 -49.69 3.85 -15.85
C LEU A 544 -51.12 3.48 -15.49
N ALA A 545 -51.31 2.42 -14.71
CA ALA A 545 -52.63 2.04 -14.23
C ALA A 545 -53.27 3.12 -13.33
N ARG A 546 -52.50 3.77 -12.47
CA ARG A 546 -52.96 4.89 -11.63
C ARG A 546 -53.33 6.10 -12.51
N TRP A 547 -52.48 6.41 -13.51
CA TRP A 547 -52.77 7.46 -14.46
C TRP A 547 -54.10 7.26 -15.20
N ASN A 548 -54.32 6.08 -15.78
CA ASN A 548 -55.54 5.75 -16.47
C ASN A 548 -56.75 5.86 -15.55
N SER A 549 -56.66 5.38 -14.33
CA SER A 549 -57.73 5.49 -13.33
C SER A 549 -58.03 6.98 -12.95
N PHE A 550 -57.02 7.83 -12.89
CA PHE A 550 -57.14 9.24 -12.63
C PHE A 550 -57.82 9.95 -13.82
N VAL A 551 -57.38 9.70 -15.04
CA VAL A 551 -57.99 10.27 -16.26
C VAL A 551 -59.48 9.86 -16.38
N ASP A 552 -59.78 8.59 -16.11
CA ASP A 552 -61.18 8.09 -16.17
C ASP A 552 -62.07 8.79 -15.12
N ARG A 553 -61.57 9.01 -13.89
CA ARG A 553 -62.34 9.73 -12.85
C ARG A 553 -62.63 11.18 -13.21
N HIS A 554 -61.68 11.86 -13.88
CA HIS A 554 -61.78 13.28 -14.25
C HIS A 554 -62.14 13.45 -15.73
N ASN A 555 -62.72 12.46 -16.37
CA ASN A 555 -63.07 12.49 -17.78
C ASN A 555 -63.97 13.69 -18.12
N VAL A 556 -64.96 14.05 -17.28
CA VAL A 556 -65.84 15.22 -17.45
C VAL A 556 -65.05 16.52 -17.32
N ASP A 557 -64.12 16.60 -16.36
CA ASP A 557 -63.29 17.77 -16.13
C ASP A 557 -62.42 18.11 -17.35
N PHE A 558 -61.81 17.07 -17.94
CA PHE A 558 -60.92 17.24 -19.09
C PHE A 558 -61.65 17.38 -20.42
N ASN A 559 -62.76 16.66 -20.67
CA ASN A 559 -63.41 16.64 -21.97
C ASN A 559 -64.61 17.64 -22.09
N GLU A 560 -65.14 18.13 -20.96
CA GLU A 560 -66.24 19.06 -20.97
C GLU A 560 -65.92 20.38 -20.29
N VAL A 561 -65.44 20.38 -19.06
CA VAL A 561 -65.19 21.59 -18.28
C VAL A 561 -64.01 22.42 -18.80
N LEU A 562 -62.87 21.75 -19.06
CA LEU A 562 -61.67 22.41 -19.53
C LEU A 562 -61.87 23.07 -20.92
N PRO A 563 -62.45 22.40 -21.95
CA PRO A 563 -62.75 23.07 -23.24
C PRO A 563 -63.70 24.25 -23.11
N ALA A 564 -64.75 24.13 -22.25
CA ALA A 564 -65.69 25.20 -22.00
C ALA A 564 -65.01 26.40 -21.33
N ALA A 565 -64.13 26.19 -20.33
CA ALA A 565 -63.37 27.22 -19.66
C ALA A 565 -62.36 27.90 -20.64
N ALA A 566 -61.70 27.12 -21.48
CA ALA A 566 -60.78 27.60 -22.51
C ALA A 566 -61.48 28.51 -23.52
N ALA A 567 -62.64 28.08 -24.02
CA ALA A 567 -63.46 28.85 -24.95
C ALA A 567 -63.96 30.18 -24.31
N SER A 568 -64.40 30.12 -23.05
CA SER A 568 -64.89 31.32 -22.33
C SER A 568 -63.74 32.36 -22.12
N CYS A 569 -62.50 31.88 -21.97
CA CYS A 569 -61.31 32.73 -21.84
C CYS A 569 -60.70 33.14 -23.18
N GLY A 570 -61.28 32.72 -24.32
CA GLY A 570 -60.80 33.13 -25.66
C GLY A 570 -59.65 32.35 -26.22
N PHE A 571 -59.34 31.19 -25.69
CA PHE A 571 -58.35 30.32 -26.27
C PHE A 571 -58.85 29.70 -27.56
N LYS A 572 -57.95 29.51 -28.53
CA LYS A 572 -58.27 28.84 -29.78
C LYS A 572 -58.58 27.37 -29.56
N LYS A 573 -59.46 26.81 -30.39
CA LYS A 573 -59.72 25.37 -30.38
C LYS A 573 -58.37 24.64 -30.68
N GLY A 574 -57.98 23.72 -29.84
CA GLY A 574 -56.75 23.00 -29.95
C GLY A 574 -55.54 23.69 -29.24
N ALA A 575 -55.75 24.76 -28.46
CA ALA A 575 -54.69 25.45 -27.69
C ALA A 575 -53.95 24.49 -26.75
N PHE A 576 -54.60 23.46 -26.22
CA PHE A 576 -54.08 22.45 -25.29
C PHE A 576 -53.95 21.06 -25.93
N SER A 577 -53.68 21.00 -27.25
CA SER A 577 -53.58 19.73 -27.96
C SER A 577 -52.45 18.83 -27.42
N ALA A 578 -51.38 19.42 -26.89
CA ALA A 578 -50.30 18.67 -26.26
C ALA A 578 -50.74 17.96 -24.97
N PHE A 579 -51.61 18.60 -24.15
CA PHE A 579 -52.19 17.99 -22.96
C PHE A 579 -53.13 16.84 -23.32
N TYR A 580 -53.98 16.99 -24.34
CA TYR A 580 -54.84 15.94 -24.81
C TYR A 580 -54.08 14.77 -25.48
N GLY A 581 -53.03 15.11 -26.22
CA GLY A 581 -52.08 14.12 -26.77
C GLY A 581 -51.48 13.23 -25.67
N LEU A 582 -51.02 13.86 -24.58
CA LEU A 582 -50.50 13.11 -23.44
C LEU A 582 -51.53 12.14 -22.83
N ILE A 583 -52.79 12.56 -22.70
CA ILE A 583 -53.87 11.68 -22.17
C ILE A 583 -54.14 10.51 -23.13
N GLU A 584 -54.08 10.76 -24.44
CA GLU A 584 -54.37 9.75 -25.47
C GLU A 584 -53.25 8.77 -25.66
N ASP A 585 -51.99 9.28 -25.71
CA ASP A 585 -50.75 8.50 -25.90
C ASP A 585 -50.49 7.52 -24.76
N PHE A 586 -50.88 7.87 -23.54
CA PHE A 586 -50.66 7.02 -22.34
C PHE A 586 -51.83 6.10 -21.98
N ARG A 587 -52.89 6.07 -22.77
CA ARG A 587 -54.03 5.17 -22.52
C ARG A 587 -53.67 3.69 -22.68
N ASP A 588 -52.86 3.40 -23.68
CA ASP A 588 -52.35 2.06 -24.02
C ASP A 588 -50.84 1.95 -23.95
N ALA A 589 -50.21 2.85 -23.17
CA ALA A 589 -48.75 2.85 -23.02
C ALA A 589 -48.24 1.64 -22.22
N GLU A 590 -47.14 1.10 -22.63
CA GLU A 590 -46.42 -0.01 -21.99
C GLU A 590 -45.16 0.50 -21.24
N PRO A 591 -44.68 -0.24 -20.24
CA PRO A 591 -43.41 0.04 -19.59
C PRO A 591 -42.27 0.16 -20.60
N LYS A 592 -41.31 0.99 -20.29
CA LYS A 592 -40.11 1.26 -21.12
C LYS A 592 -38.86 0.74 -20.41
N GLU A 593 -37.96 0.23 -21.21
CA GLU A 593 -36.63 -0.18 -20.74
C GLU A 593 -35.84 1.02 -20.15
N PRO A 594 -34.90 0.82 -19.21
CA PRO A 594 -34.13 1.91 -18.60
C PRO A 594 -33.43 2.82 -19.59
N GLU A 595 -33.01 2.31 -20.76
CA GLU A 595 -32.33 3.05 -21.82
C GLU A 595 -33.25 4.10 -22.48
N TYR A 596 -34.57 3.95 -22.42
CA TYR A 596 -35.51 4.98 -22.88
C TYR A 596 -35.37 6.29 -22.10
N PHE A 597 -34.94 6.19 -20.83
CA PHE A 597 -34.72 7.32 -19.96
C PHE A 597 -33.29 7.84 -19.99
N SER A 598 -32.51 7.48 -21.04
CA SER A 598 -31.06 7.87 -21.14
C SER A 598 -30.84 9.38 -21.01
N ILE A 599 -31.74 10.19 -21.51
CA ILE A 599 -31.68 11.66 -21.37
C ILE A 599 -31.66 12.10 -19.89
N LEU A 600 -32.35 11.38 -19.00
CA LEU A 600 -32.34 11.63 -17.56
C LEU A 600 -31.13 11.00 -16.89
N THR A 601 -30.77 9.77 -17.24
CA THR A 601 -29.63 9.08 -16.67
C THR A 601 -28.33 9.78 -17.02
N GLU A 602 -28.18 10.29 -18.24
CA GLU A 602 -26.94 10.96 -18.68
C GLU A 602 -26.84 12.42 -18.23
N SER A 603 -27.97 13.14 -18.06
CA SER A 603 -27.98 14.57 -17.75
C SER A 603 -28.18 14.86 -16.25
N VAL A 604 -29.11 14.13 -15.60
CA VAL A 604 -29.56 14.44 -14.22
C VAL A 604 -29.06 13.43 -13.22
N PHE A 605 -29.15 12.14 -13.54
CA PHE A 605 -28.90 11.03 -12.62
C PHE A 605 -27.62 10.26 -12.95
N ARG A 606 -26.70 10.87 -13.67
CA ARG A 606 -25.44 10.23 -14.08
C ARG A 606 -24.65 9.65 -12.90
N GLN A 607 -24.67 10.33 -11.77
CA GLN A 607 -23.98 9.91 -10.55
C GLN A 607 -24.72 8.82 -9.75
N ASN A 608 -25.90 8.41 -10.20
CA ASN A 608 -26.69 7.38 -9.52
C ASN A 608 -26.60 6.01 -10.20
N PHE A 609 -25.98 5.90 -11.38
CA PHE A 609 -25.86 4.68 -12.15
C PHE A 609 -24.41 4.34 -12.45
N THR A 610 -24.00 3.11 -12.20
CA THR A 610 -22.70 2.61 -12.61
C THR A 610 -22.73 1.10 -12.82
N THR A 611 -21.89 0.61 -13.73
CA THR A 611 -21.63 -0.82 -13.92
C THR A 611 -20.16 -1.08 -13.66
N LEU A 612 -19.84 -2.11 -12.88
CA LEU A 612 -18.45 -2.49 -12.62
C LEU A 612 -18.02 -3.54 -13.65
N ASP A 613 -16.97 -3.24 -14.40
CA ASP A 613 -16.42 -4.11 -15.44
C ASP A 613 -15.90 -5.44 -14.87
N ASP A 614 -15.35 -5.43 -13.67
CA ASP A 614 -14.76 -6.60 -13.01
C ASP A 614 -15.81 -7.66 -12.64
N THR A 615 -17.00 -7.23 -12.21
CA THR A 615 -18.07 -8.12 -11.76
C THR A 615 -19.21 -8.24 -12.76
N GLY A 616 -19.32 -7.29 -13.70
CA GLY A 616 -20.44 -7.16 -14.63
C GLY A 616 -21.75 -6.75 -13.96
N LEU A 617 -21.72 -6.38 -12.66
CA LEU A 617 -22.91 -5.96 -11.92
C LEU A 617 -23.21 -4.48 -12.16
N SER A 618 -24.50 -4.19 -12.33
CA SER A 618 -25.03 -2.84 -12.41
C SER A 618 -25.51 -2.37 -11.03
N TYR A 619 -25.24 -1.10 -10.73
CA TYR A 619 -25.59 -0.48 -9.45
C TYR A 619 -26.45 0.76 -9.67
N VAL A 620 -27.48 0.88 -8.82
CA VAL A 620 -28.24 2.11 -8.60
C VAL A 620 -27.91 2.61 -7.21
N VAL A 621 -27.59 3.90 -7.09
CA VAL A 621 -27.07 4.49 -5.87
C VAL A 621 -27.95 5.65 -5.41
N ASP A 622 -28.44 5.56 -4.19
CA ASP A 622 -29.07 6.68 -3.48
C ASP A 622 -28.06 7.36 -2.56
N VAL A 623 -28.04 8.68 -2.58
CA VAL A 623 -27.20 9.48 -1.66
C VAL A 623 -28.12 10.12 -0.62
N LEU A 624 -27.89 9.76 0.64
CA LEU A 624 -28.69 10.24 1.78
C LEU A 624 -27.84 11.24 2.58
N ASN A 625 -28.35 12.44 2.77
CA ASN A 625 -27.71 13.45 3.61
C ASN A 625 -28.19 13.32 5.06
N VAL A 626 -27.25 13.04 5.97
CA VAL A 626 -27.50 12.61 7.35
C VAL A 626 -26.66 13.48 8.32
N GLU A 627 -27.16 13.74 9.51
CA GLU A 627 -26.32 14.33 10.58
C GLU A 627 -25.25 13.32 11.06
N PRO A 628 -24.02 13.76 11.40
CA PRO A 628 -22.93 12.85 11.81
C PRO A 628 -23.29 11.89 12.95
N GLY A 629 -24.24 12.30 13.81
CA GLY A 629 -24.71 11.47 14.94
C GLY A 629 -25.59 10.29 14.52
N ASP A 630 -26.28 10.39 13.38
CA ASP A 630 -27.28 9.40 12.94
C ASP A 630 -26.73 8.42 11.88
N ILE A 631 -25.52 8.63 11.37
CA ILE A 631 -24.92 7.83 10.28
C ILE A 631 -24.98 6.34 10.56
N ARG A 632 -24.49 5.89 11.71
CA ARG A 632 -24.44 4.46 12.07
C ARG A 632 -25.81 3.83 12.13
N GLU A 633 -26.81 4.58 12.57
CA GLU A 633 -28.18 4.09 12.66
C GLU A 633 -28.79 3.96 11.25
N VAL A 634 -28.55 4.96 10.39
CA VAL A 634 -29.00 4.93 9.00
C VAL A 634 -28.34 3.80 8.23
N GLU A 635 -27.00 3.67 8.31
CA GLU A 635 -26.27 2.57 7.64
C GLU A 635 -26.78 1.19 8.08
N SER A 636 -27.06 1.03 9.36
CA SER A 636 -27.55 -0.26 9.87
C SER A 636 -28.90 -0.71 9.30
N CYS A 637 -29.64 0.20 8.66
CA CYS A 637 -30.92 -0.10 8.03
C CYS A 637 -30.77 -0.70 6.62
N PHE A 638 -29.58 -0.60 6.02
CA PHE A 638 -29.36 -1.02 4.64
C PHE A 638 -28.33 -2.16 4.53
N PRO A 639 -28.57 -3.16 3.66
CA PRO A 639 -27.63 -4.28 3.48
C PRO A 639 -26.28 -3.87 2.92
N GLN A 640 -26.28 -2.86 2.02
CA GLN A 640 -25.11 -2.33 1.36
C GLN A 640 -25.17 -0.80 1.41
N SER A 641 -24.45 -0.24 2.34
CA SER A 641 -24.29 1.21 2.48
C SER A 641 -22.93 1.56 3.06
N PHE A 642 -22.46 2.75 2.78
CA PHE A 642 -21.22 3.28 3.34
C PHE A 642 -21.25 4.81 3.37
N ASP A 643 -20.49 5.38 4.30
CA ASP A 643 -20.10 6.77 4.31
C ASP A 643 -18.58 6.92 4.09
N VAL A 644 -18.13 8.06 3.58
CA VAL A 644 -16.70 8.28 3.28
C VAL A 644 -15.85 8.30 4.55
N ALA A 645 -16.36 8.88 5.64
CA ALA A 645 -15.65 8.94 6.91
C ALA A 645 -15.54 7.56 7.57
N GLY A 646 -16.62 6.77 7.53
CA GLY A 646 -16.64 5.38 7.98
C GLY A 646 -15.71 4.48 7.17
N MET A 647 -15.70 4.64 5.85
CA MET A 647 -14.78 3.94 4.96
C MET A 647 -13.32 4.27 5.29
N ASN A 648 -12.99 5.54 5.51
CA ASN A 648 -11.66 5.95 5.95
C ASN A 648 -11.30 5.38 7.34
N SER A 649 -12.26 5.31 8.26
CA SER A 649 -12.08 4.70 9.57
C SER A 649 -11.87 3.18 9.48
N ALA A 650 -12.62 2.50 8.62
CA ALA A 650 -12.46 1.07 8.35
C ALA A 650 -11.09 0.77 7.73
N LEU A 651 -10.64 1.60 6.79
CA LEU A 651 -9.28 1.55 6.23
C LEU A 651 -8.22 1.73 7.32
N SER A 652 -8.42 2.67 8.25
CA SER A 652 -7.52 2.89 9.39
C SER A 652 -7.39 1.66 10.27
N ASN A 653 -8.52 1.09 10.65
CA ASN A 653 -8.56 -0.10 11.50
C ASN A 653 -7.89 -1.28 10.81
N THR A 654 -8.20 -1.51 9.53
CA THR A 654 -7.59 -2.58 8.75
C THR A 654 -6.08 -2.36 8.56
N LEU A 655 -5.65 -1.12 8.39
CA LEU A 655 -4.23 -0.76 8.32
C LEU A 655 -3.51 -1.06 9.65
N SER A 656 -4.13 -0.71 10.77
CA SER A 656 -3.62 -1.01 12.11
C SER A 656 -3.54 -2.52 12.36
N ASP A 657 -4.57 -3.28 11.97
CA ASP A 657 -4.61 -4.73 12.10
C ASP A 657 -3.54 -5.40 11.23
N ASN A 658 -3.39 -4.96 9.98
CA ASN A 658 -2.33 -5.44 9.09
C ASN A 658 -0.94 -5.13 9.66
N PHE A 659 -0.73 -3.94 10.20
CA PHE A 659 0.53 -3.56 10.84
C PHE A 659 0.86 -4.46 12.03
N ASN A 660 -0.12 -4.69 12.91
CA ASN A 660 0.04 -5.60 14.05
C ASN A 660 0.32 -7.03 13.59
N TYR A 661 -0.43 -7.52 12.58
CA TYR A 661 -0.21 -8.84 12.00
C TYR A 661 1.21 -8.97 11.43
N ILE A 662 1.67 -8.01 10.61
CA ILE A 662 3.02 -8.02 10.03
C ILE A 662 4.07 -8.05 11.15
N GLY A 663 3.91 -7.19 12.16
CA GLY A 663 4.84 -7.13 13.30
C GLY A 663 4.96 -8.47 14.03
N TRP A 664 3.83 -9.10 14.35
CA TRP A 664 3.82 -10.40 15.04
C TRP A 664 4.28 -11.54 14.13
N ALA A 665 3.80 -11.62 12.90
CA ALA A 665 4.16 -12.67 11.96
C ALA A 665 5.66 -12.66 11.65
N CYS A 666 6.21 -11.50 11.30
CA CYS A 666 7.65 -11.36 11.06
C CYS A 666 8.46 -11.70 12.31
N SER A 667 8.06 -11.23 13.49
CA SER A 667 8.75 -11.51 14.75
C SER A 667 8.81 -13.00 15.05
N LEU A 668 7.69 -13.71 14.90
CA LEU A 668 7.62 -15.17 15.14
C LEU A 668 8.44 -15.95 14.12
N ILE A 669 8.31 -15.61 12.83
CA ILE A 669 9.07 -16.27 11.76
C ILE A 669 10.58 -16.12 12.00
N VAL A 670 11.02 -14.89 12.21
CA VAL A 670 12.45 -14.57 12.42
C VAL A 670 12.95 -15.26 13.69
N PHE A 671 12.24 -15.14 14.81
CA PHE A 671 12.65 -15.78 16.06
C PHE A 671 12.75 -17.30 15.94
N PHE A 672 11.80 -17.95 15.27
CA PHE A 672 11.81 -19.39 15.04
C PHE A 672 13.01 -19.84 14.19
N PHE A 673 13.30 -19.11 13.10
CA PHE A 673 14.46 -19.41 12.27
C PHE A 673 15.77 -19.16 12.99
N LEU A 674 15.89 -18.10 13.80
CA LEU A 674 17.06 -17.85 14.65
C LEU A 674 17.26 -18.98 15.66
N TRP A 675 16.19 -19.42 16.31
CA TRP A 675 16.26 -20.54 17.26
C TRP A 675 16.68 -21.85 16.58
N PHE A 676 16.11 -22.13 15.42
CA PHE A 676 16.50 -23.30 14.64
C PHE A 676 17.95 -23.23 14.18
N SER A 677 18.42 -22.07 13.77
CA SER A 677 19.79 -21.83 13.29
C SER A 677 20.82 -21.99 14.40
N PHE A 678 20.67 -21.25 15.47
CA PHE A 678 21.64 -21.27 16.59
C PHE A 678 21.56 -22.54 17.42
N GLY A 679 20.42 -23.24 17.41
CA GLY A 679 20.19 -24.43 18.23
C GLY A 679 20.19 -24.16 19.74
N SER A 680 20.14 -22.89 20.15
CA SER A 680 20.09 -22.39 21.53
C SER A 680 19.08 -21.27 21.65
N PHE A 681 18.17 -21.38 22.60
CA PHE A 681 17.14 -20.37 22.86
C PHE A 681 17.77 -19.03 23.27
N GLU A 682 18.83 -19.08 24.10
CA GLU A 682 19.51 -17.89 24.60
C GLU A 682 20.18 -17.09 23.47
N LEU A 683 20.82 -17.78 22.50
CA LEU A 683 21.43 -17.11 21.35
C LEU A 683 20.38 -16.56 20.41
N ALA A 684 19.29 -17.28 20.20
CA ALA A 684 18.16 -16.76 19.43
C ALA A 684 17.58 -15.49 20.06
N LEU A 685 17.43 -15.48 21.40
CA LEU A 685 16.94 -14.31 22.13
C LEU A 685 17.91 -13.14 22.03
N ILE A 686 19.23 -13.38 22.15
CA ILE A 686 20.25 -12.33 22.01
C ILE A 686 20.24 -11.71 20.61
N SER A 687 20.02 -12.53 19.57
CA SER A 687 19.91 -12.03 18.19
C SER A 687 18.59 -11.33 17.91
N PHE A 688 17.49 -11.74 18.54
CA PHE A 688 16.17 -11.17 18.33
C PHE A 688 15.96 -9.86 19.11
N LEU A 689 16.48 -9.77 20.34
CA LEU A 689 16.24 -8.64 21.24
C LEU A 689 16.62 -7.26 20.65
N PRO A 690 17.72 -7.09 19.91
CA PRO A 690 18.05 -5.83 19.26
C PRO A 690 16.96 -5.34 18.29
N MET A 691 16.34 -6.27 17.54
CA MET A 691 15.26 -5.93 16.60
C MET A 691 14.01 -5.48 17.35
N ALA A 692 13.61 -6.20 18.41
CA ALA A 692 12.47 -5.83 19.25
C ALA A 692 12.66 -4.45 19.91
N ILE A 693 13.88 -4.15 20.39
CA ILE A 693 14.20 -2.84 20.95
C ILE A 693 14.23 -1.77 19.86
N SER A 694 14.78 -2.06 18.70
CA SER A 694 14.79 -1.13 17.57
C SER A 694 13.37 -0.78 17.12
N TRP A 695 12.47 -1.75 17.15
CA TRP A 695 11.05 -1.53 16.85
C TRP A 695 10.43 -0.49 17.81
N LEU A 696 10.65 -0.64 19.11
CA LEU A 696 10.22 0.36 20.10
C LEU A 696 10.86 1.74 19.87
N TRP A 697 12.14 1.77 19.46
CA TRP A 697 12.82 3.03 19.13
C TRP A 697 12.20 3.71 17.91
N ILE A 698 11.83 2.94 16.90
CA ILE A 698 11.18 3.49 15.69
C ILE A 698 9.83 4.09 16.05
N LEU A 699 8.98 3.33 16.74
CA LEU A 699 7.68 3.82 17.18
C LEU A 699 7.82 5.09 18.02
N GLY A 700 8.72 5.07 19.02
CA GLY A 700 8.94 6.22 19.88
C GLY A 700 9.50 7.45 19.17
N LEU A 701 10.45 7.27 18.25
CA LEU A 701 11.02 8.37 17.48
C LEU A 701 10.01 8.94 16.48
N MET A 702 9.21 8.09 15.82
CA MET A 702 8.14 8.54 14.94
C MET A 702 7.12 9.39 15.70
N ALA A 703 6.70 8.94 16.89
CA ALA A 703 5.79 9.71 17.74
C ALA A 703 6.36 11.07 18.16
N LEU A 704 7.66 11.13 18.51
CA LEU A 704 8.34 12.37 18.88
C LEU A 704 8.50 13.34 17.70
N LEU A 705 8.71 12.81 16.48
CA LEU A 705 8.88 13.60 15.27
C LEU A 705 7.55 13.93 14.58
N GLY A 706 6.42 13.45 15.10
CA GLY A 706 5.10 13.66 14.51
C GLY A 706 4.88 12.90 13.20
N ILE A 707 5.70 11.86 12.93
CA ILE A 707 5.56 11.03 11.73
C ILE A 707 4.55 9.93 12.02
N LYS A 708 3.50 9.86 11.18
CA LYS A 708 2.47 8.82 11.26
C LYS A 708 2.76 7.66 10.31
N PHE A 709 2.27 6.48 10.67
CA PHE A 709 2.23 5.38 9.72
C PHE A 709 1.16 5.64 8.66
N ASN A 710 1.49 5.31 7.42
CA ASN A 710 0.57 5.33 6.31
C ASN A 710 0.67 3.98 5.56
N ILE A 711 -0.20 3.79 4.58
CA ILE A 711 -0.32 2.55 3.83
C ILE A 711 0.97 2.11 3.14
N VAL A 712 1.84 3.05 2.78
CA VAL A 712 3.11 2.78 2.10
C VAL A 712 4.24 2.50 3.08
N ASN A 713 4.38 3.31 4.15
CA ASN A 713 5.50 3.16 5.08
C ASN A 713 5.31 2.01 6.11
N VAL A 714 4.09 1.45 6.21
CA VAL A 714 3.80 0.22 7.00
C VAL A 714 4.69 -0.96 6.60
N ILE A 715 5.10 -1.03 5.34
CA ILE A 715 6.03 -2.04 4.79
C ILE A 715 7.34 -2.08 5.57
N LEU A 716 7.70 -0.98 6.24
CA LEU A 716 8.93 -0.88 7.02
C LEU A 716 9.07 -2.00 8.07
N ALA A 717 7.98 -2.50 8.62
CA ALA A 717 8.02 -3.61 9.57
C ALA A 717 8.77 -4.81 8.99
N THR A 718 8.46 -5.18 7.75
CA THR A 718 9.13 -6.30 7.06
C THR A 718 10.61 -6.02 6.79
N PHE A 719 10.95 -4.77 6.44
CA PHE A 719 12.34 -4.38 6.23
C PHE A 719 13.16 -4.45 7.52
N ILE A 720 12.61 -4.03 8.64
CA ILE A 720 13.32 -4.03 9.92
C ILE A 720 13.54 -5.46 10.40
N PHE A 721 12.50 -6.29 10.36
CA PHE A 721 12.61 -7.69 10.78
C PHE A 721 13.42 -8.54 9.79
N GLY A 722 13.38 -8.22 8.50
CA GLY A 722 14.12 -8.95 7.49
C GLY A 722 15.56 -8.52 7.32
N GLN A 723 15.89 -7.23 7.54
CA GLN A 723 17.25 -6.71 7.37
C GLN A 723 18.00 -6.59 8.70
N GLY A 724 17.25 -6.31 9.77
CA GLY A 724 17.86 -6.11 11.09
C GLY A 724 18.47 -7.38 11.66
N ASP A 725 17.88 -8.53 11.35
CA ASP A 725 18.37 -9.82 11.80
C ASP A 725 19.72 -10.22 11.16
N ASP A 726 19.98 -9.83 9.91
CA ASP A 726 21.28 -10.04 9.27
C ASP A 726 22.40 -9.47 10.14
N TYR A 727 22.27 -8.22 10.61
CA TYR A 727 23.29 -7.59 11.45
C TYR A 727 23.44 -8.25 12.81
N THR A 728 22.32 -8.65 13.40
CA THR A 728 22.32 -9.29 14.71
C THR A 728 22.86 -10.72 14.65
N ILE A 729 22.59 -11.45 13.56
CA ILE A 729 23.16 -12.78 13.29
C ILE A 729 24.67 -12.68 13.16
N PHE A 730 25.18 -11.79 12.31
CA PHE A 730 26.62 -11.60 12.13
C PHE A 730 27.32 -11.24 13.45
N MET A 731 26.73 -10.33 14.25
CA MET A 731 27.30 -9.97 15.55
C MET A 731 27.31 -11.14 16.54
N THR A 732 26.19 -11.90 16.61
CA THR A 732 26.08 -13.05 17.51
C THR A 732 27.01 -14.19 17.09
N GLU A 733 27.09 -14.50 15.80
CA GLU A 733 28.05 -15.48 15.26
C GLU A 733 29.51 -15.03 15.46
N GLY A 734 29.79 -13.73 15.28
CA GLY A 734 31.13 -13.18 15.59
C GLY A 734 31.52 -13.38 17.06
N CYS A 735 30.63 -13.10 17.98
CA CYS A 735 30.85 -13.35 19.41
C CYS A 735 31.04 -14.83 19.70
N GLN A 736 30.24 -15.70 19.04
CA GLN A 736 30.36 -17.16 19.18
C GLN A 736 31.68 -17.69 18.62
N TYR A 737 32.13 -17.17 17.47
CA TYR A 737 33.39 -17.52 16.84
C TYR A 737 34.57 -17.15 17.74
N GLU A 738 34.63 -15.92 18.29
CA GLU A 738 35.67 -15.49 19.22
C GLU A 738 35.65 -16.35 20.50
N TYR A 739 34.50 -16.73 20.97
CA TYR A 739 34.35 -17.59 22.13
C TYR A 739 34.89 -19.02 21.86
N LYS A 740 34.64 -19.53 20.65
CA LYS A 740 35.04 -20.87 20.20
C LYS A 740 36.52 -20.98 19.91
N PHE A 741 37.12 -20.00 19.22
CA PHE A 741 38.50 -20.09 18.66
C PHE A 741 39.50 -19.15 19.32
N ARG A 742 39.08 -18.24 20.18
CA ARG A 742 39.92 -17.17 20.77
C ARG A 742 40.64 -16.28 19.72
N ARG A 743 40.09 -16.18 18.50
CA ARG A 743 40.65 -15.36 17.42
C ARG A 743 39.79 -14.09 17.28
N PRO A 744 40.37 -12.87 17.28
CA PRO A 744 39.60 -11.64 17.15
C PRO A 744 39.07 -11.49 15.73
N ILE A 745 37.77 -11.67 15.51
CA ILE A 745 37.10 -11.52 14.21
C ILE A 745 35.98 -10.48 14.26
N LEU A 746 35.51 -10.11 15.45
CA LEU A 746 34.38 -9.24 15.66
C LEU A 746 34.56 -7.87 14.99
N ALA A 747 35.78 -7.33 14.97
CA ALA A 747 36.08 -6.08 14.28
C ALA A 747 35.84 -6.15 12.77
N SER A 748 36.11 -7.31 12.15
CA SER A 748 35.83 -7.54 10.72
C SER A 748 34.33 -7.60 10.44
N TYR A 749 33.56 -8.28 11.29
CA TYR A 749 32.09 -8.30 11.20
C TYR A 749 31.50 -6.91 11.43
N LYS A 750 31.96 -6.16 12.43
CA LYS A 750 31.57 -4.78 12.68
C LYS A 750 31.83 -3.90 11.46
N SER A 751 32.97 -4.02 10.80
CA SER A 751 33.28 -3.28 9.58
C SER A 751 32.31 -3.62 8.44
N SER A 752 32.02 -4.91 8.25
CA SER A 752 31.09 -5.37 7.22
C SER A 752 29.65 -4.87 7.46
N ILE A 753 29.20 -4.89 8.71
CA ILE A 753 27.88 -4.37 9.09
C ILE A 753 27.76 -2.87 8.83
N ILE A 754 28.80 -2.08 9.19
CA ILE A 754 28.80 -0.63 8.94
C ILE A 754 28.77 -0.34 7.44
N GLN A 755 29.52 -1.09 6.63
CA GLN A 755 29.51 -0.93 5.17
C GLN A 755 28.14 -1.27 4.59
N SER A 756 27.56 -2.38 5.00
CA SER A 756 26.24 -2.81 4.61
C SER A 756 25.17 -1.77 4.99
N ALA A 757 25.19 -1.31 6.24
CA ALA A 757 24.29 -0.27 6.72
C ALA A 757 24.44 1.05 5.95
N LEU A 758 25.67 1.45 5.63
CA LEU A 758 25.92 2.65 4.86
C LEU A 758 25.38 2.54 3.43
N ILE A 759 25.55 1.38 2.78
CA ILE A 759 24.98 1.12 1.46
C ILE A 759 23.45 1.20 1.51
N MET A 760 22.84 0.61 2.52
CA MET A 760 21.39 0.67 2.73
C MET A 760 20.89 2.09 2.95
N ILE A 761 21.54 2.83 3.85
CA ILE A 761 21.18 4.23 4.13
C ILE A 761 21.34 5.08 2.87
N VAL A 762 22.37 4.83 2.05
CA VAL A 762 22.55 5.51 0.76
C VAL A 762 21.45 5.07 -0.22
N GLY A 763 21.17 3.76 -0.33
CA GLY A 763 20.19 3.23 -1.26
C GLY A 763 18.80 3.82 -1.03
N ILE A 764 18.35 3.80 0.23
CA ILE A 764 17.01 4.26 0.62
C ILE A 764 16.99 5.77 0.85
N GLY A 765 18.10 6.30 1.37
CA GLY A 765 18.23 7.71 1.71
C GLY A 765 18.06 8.64 0.50
N THR A 766 18.30 8.15 -0.72
CA THR A 766 18.05 8.92 -1.94
C THR A 766 16.57 9.24 -2.14
N LEU A 767 15.65 8.40 -1.62
CA LEU A 767 14.21 8.65 -1.65
C LEU A 767 13.78 9.84 -0.78
N ILE A 768 14.63 10.33 0.13
CA ILE A 768 14.32 11.53 0.93
C ILE A 768 14.22 12.78 0.05
N PHE A 769 14.89 12.76 -1.12
CA PHE A 769 14.82 13.81 -2.13
C PHE A 769 13.61 13.68 -3.06
N ALA A 770 12.82 12.59 -2.92
CA ALA A 770 11.59 12.43 -3.67
C ALA A 770 10.60 13.55 -3.29
N ARG A 771 9.87 14.06 -4.28
CA ARG A 771 8.79 15.01 -4.05
C ARG A 771 7.48 14.31 -3.73
N HIS A 772 7.34 13.03 -4.14
CA HIS A 772 6.16 12.25 -3.81
C HIS A 772 6.10 11.96 -2.31
N PRO A 773 5.02 12.36 -1.60
CA PRO A 773 4.93 12.29 -0.13
C PRO A 773 5.12 10.87 0.41
N ALA A 774 4.52 9.87 -0.23
CA ALA A 774 4.62 8.48 0.20
C ALA A 774 6.06 7.95 0.14
N MET A 775 6.81 8.24 -0.92
CA MET A 775 8.20 7.83 -1.07
C MET A 775 9.11 8.53 -0.05
N LYS A 776 8.88 9.83 0.18
CA LYS A 776 9.60 10.61 1.19
C LYS A 776 9.33 10.08 2.59
N SER A 777 8.08 9.76 2.92
CA SER A 777 7.69 9.16 4.19
C SER A 777 8.37 7.80 4.40
N LEU A 778 8.38 6.93 3.38
CA LEU A 778 9.08 5.64 3.43
C LEU A 778 10.56 5.82 3.73
N ALA A 779 11.24 6.77 3.08
CA ALA A 779 12.65 7.06 3.32
C ALA A 779 12.91 7.54 4.75
N GLN A 780 12.10 8.47 5.26
CA GLN A 780 12.25 9.02 6.61
C GLN A 780 12.16 7.91 7.67
N VAL A 781 11.13 7.09 7.58
CA VAL A 781 10.90 6.01 8.55
C VAL A 781 11.97 4.93 8.44
N THR A 782 12.42 4.61 7.21
CA THR A 782 13.48 3.62 7.00
C THR A 782 14.85 4.09 7.51
N ILE A 783 15.21 5.37 7.35
CA ILE A 783 16.45 5.92 7.91
C ILE A 783 16.45 5.83 9.43
N ILE A 784 15.33 6.20 10.07
CA ILE A 784 15.15 6.06 11.53
C ILE A 784 15.29 4.58 11.93
N GLY A 785 14.67 3.69 11.18
CA GLY A 785 14.71 2.26 11.41
C GLY A 785 16.12 1.70 11.32
N MET A 786 16.82 2.00 10.24
CA MET A 786 18.20 1.52 10.00
C MET A 786 19.17 2.02 11.07
N PHE A 787 19.07 3.30 11.44
CA PHE A 787 19.89 3.86 12.51
C PHE A 787 19.65 3.10 13.83
N SER A 788 18.39 2.88 14.19
CA SER A 788 18.01 2.18 15.41
C SER A 788 18.53 0.74 15.42
N VAL A 789 18.32 0.01 14.31
CA VAL A 789 18.73 -1.40 14.18
C VAL A 789 20.23 -1.56 14.25
N VAL A 790 21.00 -0.74 13.50
CA VAL A 790 22.45 -0.81 13.50
C VAL A 790 23.01 -0.51 14.89
N LEU A 791 22.50 0.51 15.56
CA LEU A 791 22.91 0.86 16.91
C LEU A 791 22.67 -0.27 17.90
N MET A 792 21.46 -0.88 17.85
CA MET A 792 21.10 -1.96 18.76
C MET A 792 21.88 -3.25 18.45
N ALA A 793 22.02 -3.61 17.16
CA ALA A 793 22.80 -4.76 16.74
C ALA A 793 24.29 -4.64 17.14
N TYR A 794 24.82 -3.41 17.17
CA TYR A 794 26.21 -3.15 17.53
C TYR A 794 26.49 -3.26 19.02
N ILE A 795 25.51 -2.93 19.88
CA ILE A 795 25.69 -2.84 21.33
C ILE A 795 25.19 -4.10 22.05
N ILE A 796 23.97 -4.54 21.75
CA ILE A 796 23.24 -5.50 22.57
C ILE A 796 23.79 -6.93 22.48
N PRO A 797 24.02 -7.53 21.27
CA PRO A 797 24.51 -8.89 21.20
C PRO A 797 25.88 -9.09 21.87
N PRO A 798 26.93 -8.24 21.62
CA PRO A 798 28.20 -8.41 22.31
C PRO A 798 28.11 -8.21 23.81
N TYR A 799 27.27 -7.27 24.28
CA TYR A 799 27.08 -7.00 25.70
C TYR A 799 26.44 -8.20 26.41
N LEU A 800 25.32 -8.70 25.90
CA LEU A 800 24.60 -9.83 26.48
C LEU A 800 25.38 -11.13 26.37
N PHE A 801 26.03 -11.38 25.22
CA PHE A 801 26.89 -12.54 25.07
C PHE A 801 28.08 -12.50 26.04
N GLY A 802 28.69 -11.33 26.21
CA GLY A 802 29.74 -11.09 27.21
C GLY A 802 29.23 -11.38 28.61
N TRP A 803 28.00 -10.97 28.95
CA TRP A 803 27.40 -11.25 30.26
C TRP A 803 27.14 -12.74 30.49
N LEU A 804 26.71 -13.50 29.44
CA LEU A 804 26.53 -14.94 29.55
C LEU A 804 27.84 -15.71 29.75
N THR A 805 28.93 -15.27 29.12
CA THR A 805 30.17 -16.03 29.01
C THR A 805 31.31 -15.54 29.91
N SER A 806 31.21 -14.29 30.42
CA SER A 806 32.26 -13.70 31.29
C SER A 806 31.66 -13.02 32.54
N SER A 807 32.49 -12.80 33.55
CA SER A 807 32.16 -12.04 34.77
C SER A 807 33.33 -11.16 35.10
N LYS A 808 33.12 -9.84 35.22
CA LYS A 808 34.17 -8.84 35.50
C LYS A 808 35.40 -8.94 34.59
N GLY A 809 35.20 -9.29 33.31
CA GLY A 809 36.27 -9.44 32.31
C GLY A 809 37.00 -10.79 32.32
N VAL A 810 36.69 -11.67 33.28
CA VAL A 810 37.21 -13.03 33.33
C VAL A 810 36.17 -14.01 32.80
N ARG A 811 36.60 -14.99 31.99
CA ARG A 811 35.75 -16.03 31.46
C ARG A 811 35.12 -16.84 32.59
N ARG A 812 33.81 -17.07 32.52
CA ARG A 812 33.09 -17.93 33.46
C ARG A 812 33.55 -19.38 33.29
N ARG A 813 33.77 -20.09 34.40
CA ARG A 813 34.03 -21.55 34.36
C ARG A 813 32.93 -22.28 33.59
N PHE A 814 31.65 -21.88 33.82
CA PHE A 814 30.50 -22.33 33.06
C PHE A 814 29.71 -21.13 32.54
N PRO A 815 29.32 -21.09 31.27
CA PRO A 815 28.44 -20.04 30.75
C PRO A 815 27.06 -20.11 31.40
N ILE A 816 26.37 -18.97 31.42
CA ILE A 816 24.97 -18.91 31.89
C ILE A 816 24.08 -19.46 30.76
N THR A 817 23.33 -20.51 31.04
CA THR A 817 22.29 -21.05 30.18
C THR A 817 20.97 -21.08 30.93
N LEU A 818 19.85 -21.15 30.24
CA LEU A 818 18.51 -21.26 30.84
C LEU A 818 18.46 -22.47 31.79
N GLY A 819 19.00 -23.60 31.35
CA GLY A 819 19.08 -24.79 32.17
C GLY A 819 19.86 -24.58 33.46
N ARG A 820 20.99 -23.83 33.42
CA ARG A 820 21.77 -23.47 34.60
C ARG A 820 21.03 -22.48 35.51
N LEU A 821 20.30 -21.54 34.96
CA LEU A 821 19.49 -20.59 35.75
C LEU A 821 18.40 -21.30 36.54
N LEU A 822 17.76 -22.31 35.94
CA LEU A 822 16.65 -23.06 36.55
C LEU A 822 17.11 -24.15 37.51
N LYS A 823 18.20 -24.87 37.19
CA LYS A 823 18.64 -26.08 37.93
C LYS A 823 19.95 -25.92 38.68
N GLY A 824 20.63 -24.78 38.54
CA GLY A 824 21.95 -24.56 39.13
C GLY A 824 23.10 -25.19 38.31
N VAL A 825 24.28 -25.26 38.90
CA VAL A 825 25.48 -25.91 38.27
C VAL A 825 25.38 -27.42 38.46
N PRO A 826 25.44 -28.20 37.38
CA PRO A 826 25.32 -29.64 37.47
C PRO A 826 26.50 -30.25 38.24
N THR A 827 26.23 -31.28 39.04
CA THR A 827 27.23 -32.04 39.81
C THR A 827 27.82 -33.15 38.99
N GLU A 828 27.09 -33.69 38.03
CA GLU A 828 27.56 -34.79 37.15
C GLU A 828 28.64 -34.31 36.17
N PRO A 829 29.80 -35.01 36.09
CA PRO A 829 30.89 -34.64 35.19
C PRO A 829 30.47 -34.53 33.70
N GLU A 830 29.58 -35.37 33.24
CA GLU A 830 29.09 -35.38 31.88
C GLU A 830 28.30 -34.08 31.55
N GLU A 831 27.41 -33.67 32.46
CA GLU A 831 26.64 -32.46 32.28
C GLU A 831 27.53 -31.20 32.41
N GLN A 832 28.58 -31.27 33.23
CA GLN A 832 29.58 -30.20 33.32
C GLN A 832 30.34 -30.04 32.02
N VAL A 833 30.78 -31.16 31.40
CA VAL A 833 31.42 -31.13 30.08
C VAL A 833 30.47 -30.57 29.04
N ARG A 834 29.22 -31.03 29.00
CA ARG A 834 28.21 -30.54 28.08
C ARG A 834 27.97 -29.00 28.21
N LEU A 835 27.92 -28.50 29.44
CA LEU A 835 27.75 -27.09 29.71
C LEU A 835 28.97 -26.24 29.28
N ARG A 836 30.17 -26.81 29.34
CA ARG A 836 31.40 -26.17 28.89
C ARG A 836 31.45 -25.91 27.38
N TYR A 837 30.76 -26.75 26.60
CA TYR A 837 30.62 -26.59 25.14
C TYR A 837 29.43 -25.73 24.72
N ALA A 838 28.60 -25.29 25.68
CA ALA A 838 27.50 -24.38 25.35
C ALA A 838 28.04 -23.13 24.61
N TYR A 839 27.30 -22.68 23.59
CA TYR A 839 27.64 -21.54 22.73
C TYR A 839 28.87 -21.71 21.82
N LYS A 840 29.39 -22.91 21.61
CA LYS A 840 30.51 -23.18 20.69
C LYS A 840 30.08 -23.60 19.27
N GLY A 841 28.87 -23.28 18.90
CA GLY A 841 28.25 -23.56 17.61
C GLY A 841 27.39 -24.84 17.64
N LYS A 842 26.27 -24.81 16.90
CA LYS A 842 25.25 -25.86 16.85
C LYS A 842 25.87 -27.25 16.52
N GLU A 843 26.74 -27.28 15.48
CA GLU A 843 27.41 -28.53 15.07
C GLU A 843 28.31 -29.12 16.16
N THR A 844 29.12 -28.28 16.80
CA THR A 844 30.01 -28.69 17.89
C THR A 844 29.21 -29.19 19.09
N VAL A 845 28.20 -28.45 19.52
CA VAL A 845 27.32 -28.81 20.65
C VAL A 845 26.55 -30.09 20.36
N SER A 846 26.05 -30.29 19.14
CA SER A 846 25.34 -31.50 18.73
C SER A 846 26.28 -32.75 18.70
N ALA A 847 27.48 -32.57 18.14
CA ALA A 847 28.48 -33.63 18.10
C ALA A 847 28.91 -34.06 19.52
N VAL A 848 29.23 -33.06 20.37
CA VAL A 848 29.61 -33.34 21.78
C VAL A 848 28.46 -34.05 22.53
N ARG A 849 27.22 -33.57 22.36
CA ARG A 849 26.04 -34.22 22.98
C ARG A 849 25.88 -35.68 22.49
N SER A 850 26.05 -35.93 21.22
CA SER A 850 25.93 -37.25 20.63
C SER A 850 27.06 -38.19 21.13
N SER A 851 28.30 -37.70 21.14
CA SER A 851 29.48 -38.43 21.61
C SER A 851 29.38 -38.79 23.09
N LEU A 852 29.01 -37.81 23.97
CA LEU A 852 28.80 -38.08 25.37
C LEU A 852 27.67 -39.09 25.61
N ARG A 853 26.55 -38.98 24.89
CA ARG A 853 25.41 -39.91 25.02
C ARG A 853 25.78 -41.33 24.64
N MET A 854 26.67 -41.54 23.65
CA MET A 854 27.04 -42.85 23.16
C MET A 854 28.19 -43.49 23.96
N ARG A 855 29.14 -42.69 24.45
CA ARG A 855 30.39 -43.20 24.99
C ARG A 855 30.76 -42.74 26.40
N SER A 856 29.90 -41.98 27.11
CA SER A 856 30.20 -41.52 28.47
C SER A 856 30.33 -42.69 29.45
N ASP A 857 29.50 -43.73 29.31
CA ASP A 857 29.54 -44.90 30.20
C ASP A 857 30.82 -45.70 29.99
N GLU A 858 31.30 -45.83 28.75
CA GLU A 858 32.60 -46.43 28.42
C GLU A 858 33.74 -45.71 29.16
N VAL A 859 33.75 -44.38 29.10
CA VAL A 859 34.77 -43.54 29.74
C VAL A 859 34.68 -43.61 31.29
N LYS A 860 33.49 -43.63 31.85
CA LYS A 860 33.24 -43.66 33.32
C LYS A 860 33.63 -45.04 33.87
N SER A 861 33.50 -46.11 33.10
CA SER A 861 33.80 -47.49 33.51
C SER A 861 35.27 -47.90 33.36
N MET A 862 36.13 -47.04 32.80
CA MET A 862 37.55 -47.33 32.67
C MET A 862 38.25 -47.37 34.02
N ASP A 863 38.89 -48.48 34.33
CA ASP A 863 39.75 -48.60 35.51
C ASP A 863 41.20 -48.13 35.18
N LEU A 864 41.54 -46.93 35.64
CA LEU A 864 42.85 -46.33 35.48
C LEU A 864 43.63 -46.28 36.82
N SER A 865 43.22 -47.07 37.81
CA SER A 865 43.84 -47.13 39.13
C SER A 865 45.31 -47.55 39.00
N GLY A 866 46.22 -46.73 39.46
CA GLY A 866 47.64 -46.99 39.45
C GLY A 866 48.44 -46.59 38.19
N LYS A 867 47.79 -45.91 37.22
CA LYS A 867 48.50 -45.35 36.05
C LYS A 867 48.86 -43.88 36.30
N GLU A 868 50.09 -43.54 36.08
CA GLU A 868 50.58 -42.14 36.17
C GLU A 868 50.12 -41.32 34.91
N SER A 869 50.04 -41.96 33.74
CA SER A 869 49.61 -41.33 32.49
C SER A 869 48.82 -42.26 31.58
N PHE A 870 47.89 -41.73 30.81
CA PHE A 870 47.04 -42.48 29.87
C PHE A 870 46.95 -41.73 28.54
N GLU A 871 47.13 -42.41 27.42
CA GLU A 871 46.95 -41.86 26.08
C GLU A 871 45.59 -42.21 25.52
N TRP A 872 44.84 -41.19 25.08
CA TRP A 872 43.51 -41.31 24.51
C TRP A 872 43.46 -40.79 23.07
N LYS A 873 42.94 -41.60 22.14
CA LYS A 873 42.72 -41.14 20.78
C LYS A 873 41.37 -40.41 20.71
N GLU A 874 41.42 -39.09 20.50
CA GLU A 874 40.25 -38.23 20.47
C GLU A 874 39.79 -38.04 19.02
N GLU A 875 38.58 -38.46 18.71
CA GLU A 875 37.94 -38.29 17.40
C GLU A 875 36.96 -37.08 17.39
N GLY A 876 36.49 -36.70 18.55
CA GLY A 876 35.57 -35.61 18.79
C GLY A 876 36.22 -34.24 18.92
N TYR A 877 35.62 -33.41 19.75
CA TYR A 877 36.10 -32.08 20.10
C TYR A 877 36.78 -32.03 21.45
N GLY A 878 37.23 -33.16 21.95
CA GLY A 878 37.91 -33.30 23.24
C GLY A 878 36.98 -33.59 24.42
N GLU A 879 35.71 -33.80 24.19
CA GLU A 879 34.70 -33.99 25.24
C GLU A 879 34.92 -35.22 26.06
N LEU A 880 35.32 -36.32 25.42
CA LEU A 880 35.60 -37.62 26.12
C LEU A 880 36.91 -37.55 26.89
N SER A 881 37.93 -36.91 26.34
CA SER A 881 39.19 -36.61 27.04
C SER A 881 39.00 -35.76 28.27
N ILE A 882 38.14 -34.73 28.19
CA ILE A 882 37.84 -33.87 29.34
C ILE A 882 37.03 -34.66 30.38
N LEU A 883 36.08 -35.47 29.95
CA LEU A 883 35.30 -36.35 30.84
C LEU A 883 36.21 -37.31 31.56
N LEU A 884 37.16 -37.94 30.84
CA LEU A 884 38.13 -38.86 31.39
C LEU A 884 39.04 -38.19 32.44
N ALA A 885 39.50 -36.98 32.14
CA ALA A 885 40.31 -36.19 33.08
C ALA A 885 39.55 -35.78 34.36
N LEU A 886 38.23 -35.50 34.24
CA LEU A 886 37.40 -35.17 35.40
C LEU A 886 37.07 -36.36 36.25
N THR A 887 36.89 -37.54 35.64
CA THR A 887 36.59 -38.79 36.37
C THR A 887 37.81 -39.40 37.05
N HIS A 888 39.03 -39.09 36.52
CA HIS A 888 40.32 -39.62 37.04
C HIS A 888 41.30 -38.47 37.32
N PRO A 889 41.10 -37.65 38.34
CA PRO A 889 41.91 -36.45 38.60
C PRO A 889 43.41 -36.76 38.93
N GLY A 890 43.72 -37.98 39.33
CA GLY A 890 45.09 -38.39 39.60
C GLY A 890 45.93 -38.87 38.42
N VAL A 891 45.33 -39.00 37.24
CA VAL A 891 46.00 -39.56 36.02
C VAL A 891 46.22 -38.41 35.04
N LYS A 892 47.42 -38.35 34.45
CA LYS A 892 47.75 -37.43 33.37
C LYS A 892 47.20 -38.00 32.05
N VAL A 893 46.18 -37.36 31.47
CA VAL A 893 45.57 -37.74 30.19
C VAL A 893 46.27 -37.04 29.05
N LYS A 894 46.79 -37.76 28.06
CA LYS A 894 47.32 -37.25 26.82
C LYS A 894 46.34 -37.57 25.69
N ALA A 895 45.65 -36.57 25.18
CA ALA A 895 44.66 -36.71 24.10
C ALA A 895 45.35 -36.46 22.73
N LEU A 896 45.32 -37.48 21.87
CA LEU A 896 45.83 -37.41 20.50
C LEU A 896 44.69 -37.06 19.54
N CYS A 897 44.77 -35.86 18.94
CA CYS A 897 43.75 -35.35 18.00
C CYS A 897 44.26 -35.41 16.55
N ARG A 898 43.42 -35.83 15.61
CA ARG A 898 43.73 -35.86 14.16
C ARG A 898 43.52 -34.57 13.43
N ASN A 899 42.75 -33.65 14.00
CA ASN A 899 42.37 -32.41 13.37
C ASN A 899 42.80 -31.26 14.27
N GLU A 900 43.56 -30.30 13.69
CA GLU A 900 44.09 -29.12 14.42
C GLU A 900 42.99 -28.21 14.94
N GLU A 901 41.90 -28.01 14.16
CA GLU A 901 40.78 -27.18 14.58
C GLU A 901 40.04 -27.78 15.77
N LYS A 902 39.77 -29.10 15.75
CA LYS A 902 39.14 -29.80 16.86
C LYS A 902 40.05 -29.78 18.12
N MET A 903 41.35 -29.93 17.94
CA MET A 903 42.34 -29.87 19.03
C MET A 903 42.33 -28.47 19.67
N LEU A 904 42.26 -27.39 18.86
CA LEU A 904 42.17 -26.03 19.38
C LEU A 904 40.90 -25.81 20.22
N ILE A 905 39.75 -26.27 19.74
CA ILE A 905 38.45 -26.17 20.45
C ILE A 905 38.49 -26.98 21.76
N ALA A 906 39.10 -28.18 21.72
CA ALA A 906 39.30 -29.03 22.87
C ALA A 906 40.18 -28.35 23.93
N SER A 907 41.36 -27.85 23.52
CA SER A 907 42.28 -27.13 24.40
C SER A 907 41.63 -25.91 25.07
N ILE A 908 40.85 -25.09 24.30
CA ILE A 908 40.12 -23.95 24.82
C ILE A 908 39.00 -24.40 25.78
N SER A 909 38.41 -25.56 25.57
CA SER A 909 37.35 -26.09 26.43
C SER A 909 37.88 -26.63 27.73
N ALA A 910 39.07 -27.26 27.70
CA ALA A 910 39.73 -27.80 28.86
C ALA A 910 40.42 -26.73 29.73
N ALA A 911 40.86 -25.62 29.10
CA ALA A 911 41.56 -24.55 29.80
C ALA A 911 40.74 -24.00 30.98
N ASP A 912 41.37 -23.82 32.13
CA ASP A 912 40.79 -23.39 33.40
C ASP A 912 39.67 -24.32 33.91
N PHE A 913 39.63 -25.61 33.44
CA PHE A 913 38.61 -26.55 33.80
C PHE A 913 39.20 -27.86 34.35
N VAL A 914 40.24 -28.41 33.69
CA VAL A 914 40.97 -29.59 34.07
C VAL A 914 42.48 -29.31 33.92
N ASP A 915 43.26 -29.71 34.93
CA ASP A 915 44.71 -29.43 34.95
C ASP A 915 45.54 -30.67 34.54
N ASN A 916 44.94 -31.84 34.50
CA ASN A 916 45.60 -33.15 34.23
C ASN A 916 45.43 -33.62 32.79
N LEU A 917 45.12 -32.71 31.84
CA LEU A 917 44.87 -33.02 30.42
C LEU A 917 45.77 -32.22 29.48
N GLU A 918 46.44 -32.93 28.57
CA GLU A 918 47.29 -32.36 27.52
C GLU A 918 46.82 -32.85 26.13
N PHE A 919 46.62 -31.89 25.18
CA PHE A 919 46.27 -32.25 23.80
C PHE A 919 47.49 -32.20 22.88
N LYS A 920 47.64 -33.22 22.01
CA LYS A 920 48.67 -33.28 20.97
C LYS A 920 48.06 -33.67 19.63
N LEU A 921 48.66 -33.16 18.57
CA LEU A 921 48.29 -33.56 17.21
C LEU A 921 48.87 -34.94 16.91
N ASP A 922 48.03 -35.88 16.52
CA ASP A 922 48.41 -37.21 16.03
C ASP A 922 49.04 -37.01 14.62
N LYS A 923 50.38 -37.14 14.53
CA LYS A 923 51.16 -36.90 13.30
C LYS A 923 51.00 -38.01 12.29
#